data_7e9895ed212dc1f8c218b58daf221616
#
_entry.id   7e9895ed212dc1f8c218b58daf221616
#
_cell.length_a   1.000
_cell.length_b   1.000
_cell.length_c   1.000
_cell.angle_alpha   90.00
_cell.angle_beta   90.00
_cell.angle_gamma   90.00
#
_symmetry.space_group_name_H-M   'P 1'
#
loop_
_entity.id
_entity.type
_entity.pdbx_description
1 polymer ?
#
loop_
_entity_poly.entity_id
_entity_poly.type
_entity_poly.pdbx_seq_one_letter_code
_entity_poly.pdbx_strand_id
1 'polypeptide(L)'
;MLLSIVAVRAQERSDSVAILHNNLYLNVTDFTAHQISGHAVVTLSPKLSVGQVTFDLEALTVDSVFVNSVNVSFTHQNSKLTLPLNGVSVGDTAVVDIYYQGVPTHDNWGGVFFTGQYAYNIGVTLDAVPHSIGRAWFPCFDEFKSKSAYTIHVTTEPQKMAVCGGLLTDTVTLSDGNKQWTWQLDNNIPAYLVSMAVGDYRLYEDTFHGQQAIVPIQIYAQPSYLDRVEGSFVHLKQILHGYERMFGPYRWPRVGYVLVNFTGGAMEHATNIAYPMFAVTGGLAYETLYAHELFHHWFGDLITCARAEEMWINEGFASYSEALCQEFLYNTDSVNAYLDYLRDVHRTTLRNIVQNDGAHYALDEVPQSATYGTHSYQKGSLVVHTLRQYMGDSLFFSGFRNLLEHYAFGNIGSEEMFQYLSQVTGLQLMDFYDGWVHNPGFLHFSIDSIVHEGGAQYRVYLHQKRHGATRFANSNKLDLTFVSTQRELFTVEGVTFSGEFGDVVVTLPFAPMFGMVDYYEKLMDATLDYTGLLVDGGSLTGTDANCTVRLTHFPDTVLVRLEHNLVSPDQPAYLPDSIFRMSDNHYWTVNLGYNPAAQTAPEGATPPEGTISFRFMRGTSTGLDFALSQGYEADNMKILYRPSAAEPWRVVHTTRSGSPVSGYLKTDFLASGQYALAVGTPSASVEEYERMEVKLYPNPAGDRLLVRVSDSGFSGHIEIIDTASRVLKKMRMQGGDAEVNVSRLPAGTYFVRVVGPGGGNTARFVKK
;
A
#
# COMPACT_ATOMS: atom_id res chain seq x y z
N MET A 1 -9.98 -10.90 -37.20
CA MET A 1 -11.03 -9.87 -37.07
C MET A 1 -11.43 -9.90 -35.59
N LEU A 2 -10.66 -9.16 -34.76
CA LEU A 2 -10.97 -8.95 -33.35
C LEU A 2 -12.07 -7.89 -33.30
N LEU A 3 -13.27 -8.27 -32.87
CA LEU A 3 -14.27 -7.32 -32.44
C LEU A 3 -13.79 -6.71 -31.12
N SER A 4 -13.32 -5.47 -31.17
CA SER A 4 -13.22 -4.64 -29.97
C SER A 4 -14.65 -4.40 -29.48
N ILE A 5 -15.03 -5.03 -28.39
CA ILE A 5 -16.22 -4.66 -27.64
C ILE A 5 -15.90 -3.31 -27.00
N VAL A 6 -16.31 -2.25 -27.66
CA VAL A 6 -16.42 -0.94 -27.02
C VAL A 6 -17.53 -1.09 -25.98
N ALA A 7 -17.17 -1.22 -24.72
CA ALA A 7 -18.13 -1.12 -23.63
C ALA A 7 -18.80 0.27 -23.75
N VAL A 8 -20.05 0.31 -24.19
CA VAL A 8 -20.86 1.54 -24.13
C VAL A 8 -21.07 1.82 -22.65
N ARG A 9 -20.26 2.71 -22.10
CA ARG A 9 -20.45 3.22 -20.72
C ARG A 9 -21.84 3.84 -20.64
N ALA A 10 -22.57 3.53 -19.58
CA ALA A 10 -23.83 4.20 -19.30
C ALA A 10 -23.55 5.70 -19.20
N GLN A 11 -24.29 6.51 -19.97
CA GLN A 11 -24.14 7.96 -19.96
C GLN A 11 -24.65 8.46 -18.57
N GLU A 12 -23.79 9.18 -17.84
CA GLU A 12 -24.18 9.80 -16.57
C GLU A 12 -25.17 10.94 -16.83
N ARG A 13 -26.06 11.20 -15.87
CA ARG A 13 -27.07 12.27 -16.01
C ARG A 13 -26.44 13.64 -16.12
N SER A 14 -25.34 13.85 -15.41
CA SER A 14 -24.52 15.06 -15.48
C SER A 14 -23.92 15.34 -16.86
N ASP A 15 -23.81 14.34 -17.74
CA ASP A 15 -23.41 14.55 -19.14
C ASP A 15 -24.52 15.24 -19.95
N SER A 16 -25.78 15.04 -19.56
CA SER A 16 -26.96 15.56 -20.27
C SER A 16 -27.53 16.82 -19.63
N VAL A 17 -27.46 16.96 -18.31
CA VAL A 17 -28.00 18.08 -17.53
C VAL A 17 -26.99 18.51 -16.48
N ALA A 18 -26.65 19.80 -16.45
CA ALA A 18 -25.83 20.37 -15.38
C ALA A 18 -26.75 20.85 -14.25
N ILE A 19 -26.47 20.48 -13.01
CA ILE A 19 -26.95 21.13 -11.83
C ILE A 19 -26.04 22.32 -11.54
N LEU A 20 -26.59 23.54 -11.48
CA LEU A 20 -25.81 24.75 -11.28
C LEU A 20 -25.76 25.16 -9.82
N HIS A 21 -26.94 25.08 -9.13
CA HIS A 21 -27.07 25.46 -7.74
C HIS A 21 -28.20 24.69 -7.07
N ASN A 22 -27.97 24.28 -5.83
CA ASN A 22 -29.00 23.73 -4.94
C ASN A 22 -29.26 24.72 -3.79
N ASN A 23 -30.48 25.21 -3.68
CA ASN A 23 -30.94 26.00 -2.56
C ASN A 23 -31.91 25.13 -1.72
N LEU A 24 -31.44 24.65 -0.57
CA LEU A 24 -32.11 23.64 0.23
C LEU A 24 -32.72 24.28 1.49
N TYR A 25 -34.00 24.20 1.65
CA TYR A 25 -34.72 24.60 2.88
C TYR A 25 -35.11 23.33 3.62
N LEU A 26 -34.65 23.17 4.84
CA LEU A 26 -34.83 21.98 5.66
C LEU A 26 -35.42 22.37 7.02
N ASN A 27 -36.39 21.62 7.48
CA ASN A 27 -36.88 21.67 8.85
C ASN A 27 -36.45 20.42 9.59
N VAL A 28 -35.63 20.60 10.64
CA VAL A 28 -35.08 19.53 11.47
C VAL A 28 -35.41 19.84 12.92
N THR A 29 -36.69 19.79 13.24
CA THR A 29 -37.24 20.08 14.59
C THR A 29 -37.88 18.86 15.25
N ASP A 30 -38.20 17.80 14.49
CA ASP A 30 -38.83 16.60 15.03
C ASP A 30 -37.80 15.48 15.36
N PHE A 31 -37.17 15.61 16.51
CA PHE A 31 -36.24 14.59 17.05
C PHE A 31 -36.96 13.38 17.67
N THR A 32 -38.28 13.40 17.78
CA THR A 32 -39.09 12.29 18.30
C THR A 32 -39.45 11.30 17.19
N ALA A 33 -39.98 11.81 16.09
CA ALA A 33 -40.30 11.00 14.92
C ALA A 33 -39.10 10.82 13.95
N HIS A 34 -37.97 11.50 14.19
CA HIS A 34 -36.80 11.55 13.31
C HIS A 34 -37.17 12.03 11.89
N GLN A 35 -38.13 12.94 11.81
CA GLN A 35 -38.71 13.39 10.55
C GLN A 35 -38.09 14.72 10.12
N ILE A 36 -37.87 14.83 8.81
CA ILE A 36 -37.51 16.10 8.15
C ILE A 36 -38.59 16.50 7.15
N SER A 37 -38.72 17.80 6.91
CA SER A 37 -39.40 18.31 5.73
C SER A 37 -38.50 19.26 4.97
N GLY A 38 -38.52 19.18 3.64
CA GLY A 38 -37.61 19.90 2.77
C GLY A 38 -38.30 20.54 1.58
N HIS A 39 -37.75 21.67 1.13
CA HIS A 39 -38.02 22.32 -0.13
C HIS A 39 -36.65 22.53 -0.84
N ALA A 40 -36.41 21.78 -1.90
CA ALA A 40 -35.24 21.95 -2.73
C ALA A 40 -35.58 22.82 -3.94
N VAL A 41 -34.84 23.91 -4.12
CA VAL A 41 -34.89 24.76 -5.31
C VAL A 41 -33.63 24.50 -6.12
N VAL A 42 -33.75 23.68 -7.16
CA VAL A 42 -32.62 23.23 -8.00
C VAL A 42 -32.61 24.07 -9.27
N THR A 43 -31.50 24.77 -9.48
CA THR A 43 -31.23 25.48 -10.73
C THR A 43 -30.41 24.56 -11.63
N LEU A 44 -30.91 24.24 -12.80
CA LEU A 44 -30.28 23.34 -13.75
C LEU A 44 -30.25 23.89 -15.19
N SER A 45 -29.37 23.32 -16.03
CA SER A 45 -29.30 23.65 -17.44
C SER A 45 -29.05 22.36 -18.29
N PRO A 46 -29.93 22.05 -19.26
CA PRO A 46 -29.70 20.96 -20.19
C PRO A 46 -28.46 21.20 -21.06
N LYS A 47 -27.55 20.28 -21.11
CA LYS A 47 -26.39 20.23 -22.05
C LYS A 47 -26.78 19.57 -23.37
N LEU A 48 -27.77 18.67 -23.31
CA LEU A 48 -28.34 17.95 -24.45
C LEU A 48 -29.86 18.15 -24.46
N SER A 49 -30.53 17.91 -25.60
CA SER A 49 -31.99 17.93 -25.69
C SER A 49 -32.57 16.78 -24.89
N VAL A 50 -33.19 17.09 -23.77
CA VAL A 50 -33.85 16.14 -22.86
C VAL A 50 -35.29 16.53 -22.61
N GLY A 51 -36.22 15.58 -22.63
CA GLY A 51 -37.63 15.83 -22.35
C GLY A 51 -38.00 15.71 -20.87
N GLN A 52 -37.10 15.17 -20.06
CA GLN A 52 -37.30 14.93 -18.64
C GLN A 52 -35.97 14.93 -17.89
N VAL A 53 -36.03 15.10 -16.57
CA VAL A 53 -34.91 14.96 -15.65
C VAL A 53 -35.28 13.97 -14.56
N THR A 54 -34.30 13.20 -14.08
CA THR A 54 -34.46 12.21 -12.99
C THR A 54 -33.49 12.50 -11.88
N PHE A 55 -33.98 12.83 -10.70
CA PHE A 55 -33.22 12.97 -9.46
C PHE A 55 -33.19 11.64 -8.68
N ASP A 56 -32.19 11.45 -7.85
CA ASP A 56 -32.21 10.45 -6.79
C ASP A 56 -32.82 11.06 -5.54
N LEU A 57 -33.74 10.31 -4.92
CA LEU A 57 -34.31 10.62 -3.62
C LEU A 57 -34.84 9.35 -3.00
N GLU A 58 -34.38 9.02 -1.79
CA GLU A 58 -34.66 7.76 -1.14
C GLU A 58 -35.58 7.92 0.06
N ALA A 59 -36.59 7.05 0.17
CA ALA A 59 -37.52 6.93 1.31
C ALA A 59 -38.33 8.18 1.72
N LEU A 60 -38.12 9.34 1.10
CA LEU A 60 -38.84 10.56 1.37
C LEU A 60 -40.02 10.68 0.40
N THR A 61 -41.18 11.16 0.89
CA THR A 61 -42.38 11.39 0.08
C THR A 61 -42.29 12.76 -0.59
N VAL A 62 -42.50 12.80 -1.90
CA VAL A 62 -42.60 14.06 -2.66
C VAL A 62 -44.05 14.52 -2.68
N ASP A 63 -44.30 15.74 -2.20
CA ASP A 63 -45.64 16.34 -2.11
C ASP A 63 -46.02 17.06 -3.40
N SER A 64 -45.11 17.83 -3.98
CA SER A 64 -45.35 18.58 -5.23
C SER A 64 -44.04 18.97 -5.91
N VAL A 65 -44.09 19.13 -7.23
CA VAL A 65 -42.97 19.58 -8.06
C VAL A 65 -43.43 20.70 -8.98
N PHE A 66 -42.60 21.76 -9.10
CA PHE A 66 -42.81 22.84 -10.05
C PHE A 66 -41.56 23.00 -10.93
N VAL A 67 -41.78 23.29 -12.22
CA VAL A 67 -40.72 23.67 -13.15
C VAL A 67 -41.01 25.08 -13.64
N ASN A 68 -40.10 26.01 -13.40
CA ASN A 68 -40.29 27.43 -13.68
C ASN A 68 -41.64 27.96 -13.14
N SER A 69 -41.97 27.66 -11.87
CA SER A 69 -43.18 27.99 -11.15
C SER A 69 -44.47 27.32 -11.70
N VAL A 70 -44.40 26.40 -12.64
CA VAL A 70 -45.53 25.62 -13.16
C VAL A 70 -45.58 24.27 -12.48
N ASN A 71 -46.71 23.93 -11.84
CA ASN A 71 -46.89 22.59 -11.24
C ASN A 71 -46.89 21.53 -12.34
N VAL A 72 -46.07 20.48 -12.15
CA VAL A 72 -45.90 19.37 -13.10
C VAL A 72 -46.20 18.04 -12.45
N SER A 73 -46.71 17.09 -13.26
CA SER A 73 -46.80 15.70 -12.81
C SER A 73 -45.41 15.06 -12.76
N PHE A 74 -45.22 14.20 -11.78
CA PHE A 74 -43.96 13.47 -11.59
C PHE A 74 -44.20 11.99 -11.28
N THR A 75 -43.16 11.19 -11.37
CA THR A 75 -43.14 9.82 -10.84
C THR A 75 -42.04 9.70 -9.83
N HIS A 76 -42.30 9.06 -8.67
CA HIS A 76 -41.30 8.76 -7.68
C HIS A 76 -41.35 7.26 -7.36
N GLN A 77 -40.40 6.48 -7.88
CA GLN A 77 -40.36 5.03 -7.74
C GLN A 77 -38.90 4.55 -7.74
N ASN A 78 -38.60 3.55 -6.93
CA ASN A 78 -37.23 2.97 -6.85
C ASN A 78 -36.15 4.05 -6.58
N SER A 79 -36.41 4.96 -5.66
CA SER A 79 -35.52 6.06 -5.31
C SER A 79 -35.18 7.01 -6.49
N LYS A 80 -36.02 7.02 -7.54
CA LYS A 80 -35.90 7.90 -8.71
C LYS A 80 -37.11 8.79 -8.82
N LEU A 81 -36.89 10.11 -8.77
CA LEU A 81 -37.88 11.16 -8.99
C LEU A 81 -37.71 11.69 -10.41
N THR A 82 -38.63 11.35 -11.30
CA THR A 82 -38.62 11.77 -12.70
C THR A 82 -39.73 12.79 -12.98
N LEU A 83 -39.36 13.89 -13.63
CA LEU A 83 -40.25 14.99 -13.98
C LEU A 83 -39.94 15.54 -15.39
N PRO A 84 -40.95 16.10 -16.11
CA PRO A 84 -40.78 16.67 -17.42
C PRO A 84 -40.04 18.01 -17.39
N LEU A 85 -39.22 18.28 -18.40
CA LEU A 85 -38.57 19.59 -18.66
C LEU A 85 -39.17 20.26 -19.91
N ASN A 86 -40.49 20.26 -20.04
CA ASN A 86 -41.16 20.78 -21.20
C ASN A 86 -40.87 22.28 -21.40
N GLY A 87 -40.45 22.65 -22.62
CA GLY A 87 -40.14 24.02 -22.97
C GLY A 87 -38.80 24.56 -22.48
N VAL A 88 -37.92 23.68 -21.98
CA VAL A 88 -36.55 24.01 -21.60
C VAL A 88 -35.60 23.50 -22.69
N SER A 89 -34.91 24.41 -23.36
CA SER A 89 -33.96 24.08 -24.45
C SER A 89 -32.54 23.91 -23.92
N VAL A 90 -31.67 23.37 -24.76
CA VAL A 90 -30.23 23.25 -24.46
C VAL A 90 -29.64 24.63 -24.17
N GLY A 91 -28.96 24.77 -23.05
CA GLY A 91 -28.35 26.01 -22.57
C GLY A 91 -29.30 26.97 -21.83
N ASP A 92 -30.59 26.68 -21.82
CA ASP A 92 -31.53 27.43 -20.97
C ASP A 92 -31.31 27.11 -19.50
N THR A 93 -31.73 28.00 -18.62
CA THR A 93 -31.78 27.74 -17.18
C THR A 93 -33.21 27.43 -16.77
N ALA A 94 -33.38 26.32 -16.04
CA ALA A 94 -34.68 26.01 -15.41
C ALA A 94 -34.54 25.96 -13.88
N VAL A 95 -35.59 26.36 -13.19
CA VAL A 95 -35.69 26.23 -11.74
C VAL A 95 -36.72 25.15 -11.43
N VAL A 96 -36.30 24.17 -10.65
CA VAL A 96 -37.14 23.06 -10.20
C VAL A 96 -37.34 23.13 -8.70
N ASP A 97 -38.58 23.35 -8.26
CA ASP A 97 -38.95 23.33 -6.86
C ASP A 97 -39.53 21.96 -6.50
N ILE A 98 -38.96 21.33 -5.49
CA ILE A 98 -39.38 20.00 -5.03
C ILE A 98 -39.69 20.07 -3.54
N TYR A 99 -40.93 19.81 -3.17
CA TYR A 99 -41.39 19.74 -1.78
C TYR A 99 -41.49 18.28 -1.36
N TYR A 100 -40.87 17.95 -0.23
CA TYR A 100 -40.76 16.57 0.24
C TYR A 100 -40.71 16.49 1.77
N GLN A 101 -41.02 15.30 2.31
CA GLN A 101 -40.96 15.05 3.75
C GLN A 101 -40.85 13.56 4.05
N GLY A 102 -40.46 13.23 5.26
CA GLY A 102 -40.41 11.87 5.74
C GLY A 102 -39.27 11.60 6.72
N VAL A 103 -39.04 10.33 6.99
CA VAL A 103 -37.90 9.87 7.77
C VAL A 103 -36.76 9.55 6.82
N PRO A 104 -35.63 10.26 6.89
CA PRO A 104 -34.49 9.99 6.03
C PRO A 104 -33.87 8.62 6.38
N THR A 105 -33.24 8.00 5.39
CA THR A 105 -32.59 6.68 5.54
C THR A 105 -31.15 6.79 6.01
N HIS A 106 -30.71 5.69 6.61
CA HIS A 106 -29.29 5.39 6.86
C HIS A 106 -29.08 3.88 6.90
N ASP A 107 -27.85 3.43 6.60
CA ASP A 107 -27.38 2.08 6.92
C ASP A 107 -26.46 2.08 8.16
N ASN A 108 -25.58 1.10 8.28
CA ASN A 108 -24.61 1.06 9.39
C ASN A 108 -23.49 2.09 9.25
N TRP A 109 -23.29 2.66 8.07
CA TRP A 109 -22.21 3.61 7.78
C TRP A 109 -22.71 4.97 7.36
N GLY A 110 -23.61 5.09 6.38
CA GLY A 110 -24.01 6.33 5.76
C GLY A 110 -25.49 6.66 5.81
N GLY A 111 -25.84 7.89 5.47
CA GLY A 111 -27.19 8.45 5.50
C GLY A 111 -27.38 9.50 6.57
N VAL A 112 -28.59 9.67 7.09
CA VAL A 112 -28.91 10.65 8.15
C VAL A 112 -29.22 9.96 9.46
N PHE A 113 -28.45 10.31 10.47
CA PHE A 113 -28.55 9.75 11.81
C PHE A 113 -29.23 10.73 12.77
N PHE A 114 -30.17 10.24 13.57
CA PHE A 114 -30.68 10.90 14.74
C PHE A 114 -30.20 10.17 16.00
N THR A 115 -29.34 10.84 16.79
CA THR A 115 -28.74 10.25 17.99
C THR A 115 -29.01 11.14 19.19
N GLY A 116 -30.03 10.78 19.97
CA GLY A 116 -30.53 11.60 21.08
C GLY A 116 -31.06 12.95 20.60
N GLN A 117 -30.37 14.02 20.95
CA GLN A 117 -30.74 15.40 20.58
C GLN A 117 -29.88 15.96 19.42
N TYR A 118 -29.18 15.07 18.70
CA TYR A 118 -28.32 15.43 17.56
C TYR A 118 -28.79 14.72 16.30
N ALA A 119 -28.75 15.44 15.17
CA ALA A 119 -28.93 14.88 13.84
C ALA A 119 -27.73 15.27 12.98
N TYR A 120 -27.26 14.36 12.12
CA TYR A 120 -26.14 14.60 11.20
C TYR A 120 -26.21 13.64 10.03
N ASN A 121 -25.58 14.00 8.91
CA ASN A 121 -25.41 13.08 7.81
C ASN A 121 -23.96 12.58 7.70
N ILE A 122 -23.82 11.39 7.11
CA ILE A 122 -22.57 10.82 6.57
C ILE A 122 -22.83 10.54 5.11
N GLY A 123 -22.02 11.11 4.22
CA GLY A 123 -22.32 11.21 2.78
C GLY A 123 -22.06 9.96 1.96
N VAL A 124 -21.37 8.95 2.51
CA VAL A 124 -21.10 7.66 1.87
C VAL A 124 -21.68 6.51 2.66
N THR A 125 -21.98 5.40 1.97
CA THR A 125 -22.49 4.15 2.54
C THR A 125 -21.66 2.99 1.98
N LEU A 126 -21.53 1.90 2.74
CA LEU A 126 -20.84 0.71 2.28
C LEU A 126 -21.77 -0.32 1.62
N ASP A 127 -23.07 -0.30 1.94
CA ASP A 127 -24.03 -1.32 1.54
C ASP A 127 -24.77 -0.98 0.23
N ALA A 128 -24.93 0.30 -0.12
CA ALA A 128 -25.67 0.72 -1.30
C ALA A 128 -24.79 0.99 -2.53
N VAL A 129 -25.41 0.94 -3.70
CA VAL A 129 -24.82 1.26 -5.00
C VAL A 129 -25.61 2.38 -5.67
N PRO A 130 -25.00 3.53 -5.98
CA PRO A 130 -23.64 3.95 -5.66
C PRO A 130 -23.42 4.13 -4.15
N HIS A 131 -22.16 4.17 -3.72
CA HIS A 131 -21.82 4.42 -2.32
C HIS A 131 -22.17 5.83 -1.83
N SER A 132 -22.22 6.84 -2.71
CA SER A 132 -22.73 8.16 -2.37
C SER A 132 -24.19 8.09 -1.91
N ILE A 133 -24.56 8.85 -0.86
CA ILE A 133 -25.89 8.79 -0.26
C ILE A 133 -26.51 10.19 0.06
N GLY A 134 -26.21 11.18 -0.76
CA GLY A 134 -26.89 12.48 -0.70
C GLY A 134 -28.40 12.36 -0.86
N ARG A 135 -28.85 11.39 -1.66
CA ARG A 135 -30.26 11.06 -1.90
C ARG A 135 -31.05 10.66 -0.66
N ALA A 136 -30.40 10.37 0.46
CA ALA A 136 -31.09 10.04 1.71
C ALA A 136 -31.86 11.21 2.31
N TRP A 137 -31.53 12.46 1.95
CA TRP A 137 -32.11 13.61 2.61
C TRP A 137 -32.48 14.80 1.70
N PHE A 138 -32.01 14.82 0.43
CA PHE A 138 -32.45 15.80 -0.56
C PHE A 138 -32.38 15.23 -1.98
N PRO A 139 -33.22 15.72 -2.92
CA PRO A 139 -33.19 15.29 -4.31
C PRO A 139 -31.92 15.79 -5.00
N CYS A 140 -31.13 14.90 -5.57
CA CYS A 140 -29.83 15.21 -6.18
C CYS A 140 -29.51 14.30 -7.37
N PHE A 141 -28.47 14.62 -8.11
CA PHE A 141 -27.73 13.64 -8.90
C PHE A 141 -26.64 13.07 -7.99
N ASP A 142 -26.85 11.85 -7.52
CA ASP A 142 -25.95 11.22 -6.56
C ASP A 142 -24.77 10.54 -7.31
N GLU A 143 -23.97 11.38 -7.96
CA GLU A 143 -22.86 11.06 -8.87
C GLU A 143 -21.65 11.93 -8.52
N PHE A 144 -20.42 11.39 -8.65
CA PHE A 144 -19.19 12.15 -8.38
C PHE A 144 -18.96 13.33 -9.33
N LYS A 145 -19.44 13.22 -10.58
CA LYS A 145 -19.27 14.25 -11.61
C LYS A 145 -20.32 15.35 -11.56
N SER A 146 -21.43 15.13 -10.86
CA SER A 146 -22.47 16.15 -10.68
C SER A 146 -22.09 17.09 -9.55
N LYS A 147 -21.33 18.12 -9.85
CA LYS A 147 -20.88 19.13 -8.89
C LYS A 147 -21.65 20.42 -9.05
N SER A 148 -22.06 21.03 -7.94
CA SER A 148 -22.82 22.30 -7.91
C SER A 148 -22.52 23.10 -6.65
N ALA A 149 -22.90 24.39 -6.63
CA ALA A 149 -22.91 25.23 -5.45
C ALA A 149 -24.15 24.98 -4.57
N TYR A 150 -24.03 25.28 -3.28
CA TYR A 150 -25.10 25.03 -2.30
C TYR A 150 -25.39 26.26 -1.42
N THR A 151 -26.68 26.55 -1.22
CA THR A 151 -27.15 27.34 -0.11
C THR A 151 -28.10 26.48 0.73
N ILE A 152 -27.87 26.40 2.03
CA ILE A 152 -28.60 25.48 2.91
C ILE A 152 -29.24 26.29 4.04
N HIS A 153 -30.56 26.28 4.12
CA HIS A 153 -31.35 26.91 5.18
C HIS A 153 -31.91 25.82 6.08
N VAL A 154 -31.40 25.72 7.31
CA VAL A 154 -31.90 24.73 8.26
C VAL A 154 -32.65 25.39 9.39
N THR A 155 -33.91 25.02 9.53
CA THR A 155 -34.74 25.42 10.67
C THR A 155 -34.60 24.43 11.81
N THR A 156 -34.27 24.93 13.00
CA THR A 156 -34.03 24.15 14.22
C THR A 156 -34.88 24.68 15.39
N GLU A 157 -35.03 23.88 16.42
CA GLU A 157 -35.53 24.35 17.71
C GLU A 157 -34.64 25.49 18.27
N PRO A 158 -35.16 26.39 19.14
CA PRO A 158 -34.45 27.60 19.55
C PRO A 158 -33.09 27.39 20.23
N GLN A 159 -32.93 26.27 20.92
CA GLN A 159 -31.70 25.91 21.68
C GLN A 159 -30.66 25.14 20.84
N LYS A 160 -31.03 24.74 19.63
CA LYS A 160 -30.15 24.01 18.72
C LYS A 160 -29.54 24.91 17.66
N MET A 161 -28.40 24.50 17.14
CA MET A 161 -27.71 25.13 16.03
C MET A 161 -27.65 24.14 14.87
N ALA A 162 -27.77 24.65 13.66
CA ALA A 162 -27.42 23.91 12.46
C ALA A 162 -26.03 24.33 11.99
N VAL A 163 -25.19 23.33 11.66
CA VAL A 163 -23.80 23.48 11.13
C VAL A 163 -23.75 22.76 9.80
N CYS A 164 -23.43 23.48 8.72
CA CYS A 164 -23.32 22.95 7.36
C CYS A 164 -21.99 23.34 6.71
N GLY A 165 -21.75 22.85 5.48
CA GLY A 165 -20.60 23.28 4.67
C GLY A 165 -20.69 24.77 4.27
N GLY A 166 -19.55 25.38 3.95
CA GLY A 166 -19.45 26.79 3.59
C GLY A 166 -19.38 27.76 4.77
N LEU A 167 -19.84 28.96 4.59
CA LEU A 167 -19.88 30.03 5.60
C LEU A 167 -21.30 30.27 6.11
N LEU A 168 -21.44 30.52 7.40
CA LEU A 168 -22.70 30.99 7.97
C LEU A 168 -22.92 32.43 7.52
N THR A 169 -23.97 32.66 6.74
CA THR A 169 -24.26 33.97 6.15
C THR A 169 -25.42 34.70 6.87
N ASP A 170 -26.34 33.94 7.47
CA ASP A 170 -27.47 34.53 8.19
C ASP A 170 -28.05 33.62 9.28
N THR A 171 -28.66 34.21 10.29
CA THR A 171 -29.40 33.51 11.34
C THR A 171 -30.64 34.33 11.71
N VAL A 172 -31.84 33.76 11.47
CA VAL A 172 -33.11 34.42 11.70
C VAL A 172 -33.90 33.66 12.75
N THR A 173 -34.50 34.39 13.72
CA THR A 173 -35.51 33.82 14.60
C THR A 173 -36.89 33.96 13.95
N LEU A 174 -37.56 32.84 13.74
CA LEU A 174 -38.89 32.77 13.11
C LEU A 174 -39.99 33.16 14.10
N SER A 175 -41.21 33.42 13.58
CA SER A 175 -42.35 33.84 14.39
C SER A 175 -42.83 32.80 15.42
N ASP A 176 -42.53 31.53 15.19
CA ASP A 176 -42.79 30.38 16.09
C ASP A 176 -41.71 30.18 17.15
N GLY A 177 -40.66 30.99 17.14
CA GLY A 177 -39.50 30.91 18.04
C GLY A 177 -38.36 30.02 17.56
N ASN A 178 -38.54 29.22 16.52
CA ASN A 178 -37.50 28.44 15.91
C ASN A 178 -36.43 29.33 15.26
N LYS A 179 -35.26 28.79 14.96
CA LYS A 179 -34.17 29.50 14.30
C LYS A 179 -33.89 28.90 12.93
N GLN A 180 -33.72 29.77 11.94
CA GLN A 180 -33.22 29.36 10.62
C GLN A 180 -31.78 29.81 10.46
N TRP A 181 -30.92 28.85 10.10
CA TRP A 181 -29.47 29.02 9.87
C TRP A 181 -29.21 28.92 8.37
N THR A 182 -28.59 29.95 7.77
CA THR A 182 -28.28 29.98 6.34
C THR A 182 -26.76 29.82 6.14
N TRP A 183 -26.37 28.76 5.45
CA TRP A 183 -25.00 28.45 5.09
C TRP A 183 -24.83 28.50 3.58
N GLN A 184 -23.69 29.00 3.09
CA GLN A 184 -23.42 29.13 1.66
C GLN A 184 -22.05 28.61 1.32
N LEU A 185 -21.98 27.73 0.30
CA LEU A 185 -20.77 27.22 -0.31
C LEU A 185 -20.86 27.45 -1.82
N ASP A 186 -20.06 28.40 -2.33
CA ASP A 186 -20.04 28.77 -3.75
C ASP A 186 -19.16 27.81 -4.58
N ASN A 187 -18.32 27.01 -3.93
CA ASN A 187 -17.51 25.99 -4.58
C ASN A 187 -18.37 24.81 -5.01
N ASN A 188 -18.14 24.32 -6.23
CA ASN A 188 -18.88 23.19 -6.75
C ASN A 188 -18.43 21.88 -6.12
N ILE A 189 -19.34 21.19 -5.46
CA ILE A 189 -19.08 19.87 -4.83
C ILE A 189 -20.15 18.85 -5.24
N PRO A 190 -19.85 17.54 -5.23
CA PRO A 190 -20.84 16.49 -5.42
C PRO A 190 -21.75 16.35 -4.19
N ALA A 191 -22.92 15.73 -4.38
CA ALA A 191 -23.94 15.62 -3.34
C ALA A 191 -23.47 14.94 -2.05
N TYR A 192 -22.55 13.95 -2.13
CA TYR A 192 -22.09 13.22 -0.97
C TYR A 192 -21.21 14.07 -0.02
N LEU A 193 -20.60 15.15 -0.51
CA LEU A 193 -19.78 16.06 0.30
C LEU A 193 -20.60 17.16 1.02
N VAL A 194 -21.91 17.18 0.81
CA VAL A 194 -22.80 18.16 1.45
C VAL A 194 -23.05 17.76 2.90
N SER A 195 -22.80 18.69 3.83
CA SER A 195 -22.87 18.45 5.26
C SER A 195 -24.06 19.12 5.91
N MET A 196 -24.71 18.42 6.84
CA MET A 196 -25.67 18.95 7.79
C MET A 196 -25.47 18.29 9.16
N ALA A 197 -25.33 19.09 10.20
CA ALA A 197 -25.37 18.63 11.58
C ALA A 197 -26.27 19.61 12.43
N VAL A 198 -27.11 19.05 13.28
CA VAL A 198 -28.03 19.83 14.13
C VAL A 198 -27.91 19.33 15.57
N GLY A 199 -27.72 20.26 16.51
CA GLY A 199 -27.60 19.91 17.94
C GLY A 199 -27.24 21.09 18.83
N ASP A 200 -26.96 20.80 20.10
CA ASP A 200 -26.43 21.78 21.05
C ASP A 200 -24.90 21.87 20.88
N TYR A 201 -24.48 22.62 19.84
CA TYR A 201 -23.06 22.84 19.54
C TYR A 201 -22.52 24.12 20.18
N ARG A 202 -21.21 24.11 20.46
CA ARG A 202 -20.39 25.26 20.82
C ARG A 202 -19.24 25.38 19.85
N LEU A 203 -18.92 26.62 19.49
CA LEU A 203 -17.90 26.93 18.52
C LEU A 203 -16.52 27.13 19.23
N TYR A 204 -15.51 26.42 18.74
CA TYR A 204 -14.10 26.75 18.92
C TYR A 204 -13.60 27.46 17.67
N GLU A 205 -13.00 28.62 17.79
CA GLU A 205 -12.49 29.41 16.67
C GLU A 205 -10.99 29.61 16.75
N ASP A 206 -10.35 29.51 15.59
CA ASP A 206 -8.97 29.89 15.36
C ASP A 206 -8.82 30.45 13.94
N THR A 207 -7.63 30.86 13.54
CA THR A 207 -7.38 31.44 12.22
C THR A 207 -6.15 30.82 11.59
N PHE A 208 -6.27 30.45 10.34
CA PHE A 208 -5.18 29.99 9.50
C PHE A 208 -4.75 31.11 8.53
N HIS A 209 -3.46 31.45 8.54
CA HIS A 209 -2.85 32.39 7.59
C HIS A 209 -2.24 31.60 6.43
N GLY A 210 -3.08 31.25 5.45
CA GLY A 210 -2.68 30.48 4.28
C GLY A 210 -1.95 31.30 3.24
N GLN A 211 -1.47 30.64 2.20
CA GLN A 211 -0.69 31.25 1.11
C GLN A 211 -1.49 32.29 0.30
N GLN A 212 -2.80 32.08 0.12
CA GLN A 212 -3.65 32.94 -0.70
C GLN A 212 -4.69 33.73 0.11
N ALA A 213 -5.10 33.20 1.26
CA ALA A 213 -6.17 33.80 2.07
C ALA A 213 -5.95 33.58 3.57
N ILE A 214 -6.59 34.41 4.36
CA ILE A 214 -6.79 34.16 5.79
C ILE A 214 -8.09 33.39 5.91
N VAL A 215 -8.03 32.18 6.47
CA VAL A 215 -9.12 31.22 6.52
C VAL A 215 -9.53 30.99 7.99
N PRO A 216 -10.80 31.10 8.35
CA PRO A 216 -11.27 30.75 9.68
C PRO A 216 -11.19 29.22 9.89
N ILE A 217 -10.68 28.83 11.06
CA ILE A 217 -10.81 27.46 11.58
C ILE A 217 -11.97 27.46 12.55
N GLN A 218 -12.97 26.62 12.31
CA GLN A 218 -14.18 26.54 13.10
C GLN A 218 -14.51 25.08 13.44
N ILE A 219 -14.42 24.72 14.72
CA ILE A 219 -14.70 23.38 15.21
C ILE A 219 -15.92 23.45 16.11
N TYR A 220 -17.00 22.80 15.69
CA TYR A 220 -18.25 22.75 16.41
C TYR A 220 -18.34 21.49 17.27
N ALA A 221 -18.30 21.67 18.58
CA ALA A 221 -18.28 20.59 19.57
C ALA A 221 -19.49 20.62 20.49
N GLN A 222 -19.90 19.45 20.99
CA GLN A 222 -20.81 19.38 22.11
C GLN A 222 -20.19 20.05 23.35
N PRO A 223 -20.97 20.65 24.26
CA PRO A 223 -20.43 21.36 25.42
C PRO A 223 -19.42 20.57 26.26
N SER A 224 -19.59 19.24 26.38
CA SER A 224 -18.72 18.36 27.14
C SER A 224 -17.37 18.03 26.48
N TYR A 225 -17.18 18.42 25.21
CA TYR A 225 -15.96 18.18 24.44
C TYR A 225 -15.18 19.46 24.13
N LEU A 226 -15.79 20.62 24.32
CA LEU A 226 -15.23 21.92 23.88
C LEU A 226 -13.83 22.18 24.46
N ASP A 227 -13.62 21.87 25.73
CA ASP A 227 -12.34 22.05 26.44
C ASP A 227 -11.23 21.10 25.98
N ARG A 228 -11.56 20.06 25.19
CA ARG A 228 -10.59 19.10 24.64
C ARG A 228 -10.16 19.44 23.22
N VAL A 229 -10.88 20.32 22.53
CA VAL A 229 -10.64 20.64 21.10
C VAL A 229 -9.24 21.17 20.89
N GLU A 230 -8.81 22.18 21.66
CA GLU A 230 -7.49 22.79 21.51
C GLU A 230 -6.35 21.78 21.60
N GLY A 231 -6.38 20.89 22.61
CA GLY A 231 -5.36 19.86 22.81
C GLY A 231 -5.40 18.75 21.74
N SER A 232 -6.58 18.46 21.18
CA SER A 232 -6.69 17.42 20.13
C SER A 232 -6.26 17.92 18.75
N PHE A 233 -6.39 19.23 18.47
CA PHE A 233 -6.09 19.82 17.16
C PHE A 233 -4.86 20.76 17.20
N VAL A 234 -3.98 20.60 18.16
CA VAL A 234 -2.84 21.51 18.40
C VAL A 234 -1.93 21.67 17.19
N HIS A 235 -1.75 20.65 16.36
CA HIS A 235 -0.92 20.68 15.16
C HIS A 235 -1.68 21.03 13.87
N LEU A 236 -2.99 21.28 13.93
CA LEU A 236 -3.83 21.49 12.73
C LEU A 236 -3.25 22.59 11.81
N LYS A 237 -2.83 23.74 12.37
CA LYS A 237 -2.25 24.82 11.55
C LYS A 237 -0.88 24.43 10.96
N GLN A 238 -0.08 23.66 11.68
CA GLN A 238 1.21 23.18 11.19
C GLN A 238 1.02 22.21 10.03
N ILE A 239 0.02 21.33 10.13
CA ILE A 239 -0.38 20.38 9.07
C ILE A 239 -0.87 21.14 7.83
N LEU A 240 -1.76 22.12 7.99
CA LEU A 240 -2.22 22.99 6.91
C LEU A 240 -1.06 23.67 6.17
N HIS A 241 -0.10 24.25 6.89
CA HIS A 241 1.10 24.84 6.29
C HIS A 241 1.95 23.80 5.55
N GLY A 242 2.06 22.59 6.08
CA GLY A 242 2.74 21.47 5.42
C GLY A 242 2.10 21.12 4.09
N TYR A 243 0.78 20.94 4.08
CA TYR A 243 0.02 20.59 2.87
C TYR A 243 0.03 21.70 1.83
N GLU A 244 -0.16 22.97 2.24
CA GLU A 244 -0.05 24.10 1.31
C GLU A 244 1.34 24.18 0.65
N ARG A 245 2.41 23.96 1.41
CA ARG A 245 3.78 23.98 0.87
C ARG A 245 3.98 22.88 -0.17
N MET A 246 3.42 21.70 0.05
CA MET A 246 3.59 20.53 -0.79
C MET A 246 2.66 20.55 -2.00
N PHE A 247 1.36 20.83 -1.80
CA PHE A 247 0.31 20.65 -2.79
C PHE A 247 -0.36 21.95 -3.27
N GLY A 248 0.08 23.10 -2.77
CA GLY A 248 -0.47 24.39 -3.15
C GLY A 248 -1.56 24.89 -2.19
N PRO A 249 -2.08 26.10 -2.44
CA PRO A 249 -2.89 26.82 -1.47
C PRO A 249 -4.19 26.10 -1.11
N TYR A 250 -4.63 26.26 0.13
CA TYR A 250 -5.96 25.87 0.59
C TYR A 250 -7.01 26.75 -0.09
N ARG A 251 -7.98 26.15 -0.79
CA ARG A 251 -8.88 26.87 -1.70
C ARG A 251 -10.32 27.01 -1.18
N TRP A 252 -10.54 26.58 0.04
CA TRP A 252 -11.85 26.57 0.66
C TRP A 252 -12.03 27.77 1.58
N PRO A 253 -13.29 28.26 1.76
CA PRO A 253 -13.54 29.46 2.56
C PRO A 253 -13.39 29.25 4.07
N ARG A 254 -13.35 27.98 4.54
CA ARG A 254 -13.28 27.62 5.95
C ARG A 254 -12.61 26.27 6.13
N VAL A 255 -11.83 26.13 7.18
CA VAL A 255 -11.43 24.82 7.75
C VAL A 255 -12.46 24.50 8.84
N GLY A 256 -13.37 23.58 8.59
CA GLY A 256 -14.47 23.27 9.50
C GLY A 256 -14.50 21.82 9.92
N TYR A 257 -14.83 21.61 11.20
CA TYR A 257 -15.13 20.30 11.77
C TYR A 257 -16.40 20.39 12.59
N VAL A 258 -17.23 19.36 12.53
CA VAL A 258 -18.38 19.20 13.44
C VAL A 258 -18.28 17.84 14.12
N LEU A 259 -18.32 17.82 15.45
CA LEU A 259 -18.24 16.59 16.22
C LEU A 259 -19.56 15.82 16.15
N VAL A 260 -19.51 14.57 15.72
CA VAL A 260 -20.69 13.70 15.56
C VAL A 260 -20.53 12.41 16.38
N ASN A 261 -21.67 11.83 16.77
CA ASN A 261 -21.68 10.56 17.49
C ASN A 261 -21.64 9.38 16.51
N PHE A 262 -20.61 9.36 15.67
CA PHE A 262 -20.32 8.30 14.71
C PHE A 262 -19.06 7.57 15.15
N THR A 263 -19.03 6.24 15.06
CA THR A 263 -17.91 5.41 15.55
C THR A 263 -17.21 4.64 14.43
N GLY A 264 -17.70 4.69 13.21
CA GLY A 264 -17.13 3.98 12.06
C GLY A 264 -15.87 4.64 11.48
N GLY A 265 -15.70 5.94 11.68
CA GLY A 265 -14.62 6.75 11.11
C GLY A 265 -14.98 8.24 11.14
N ALA A 266 -14.53 8.97 10.15
CA ALA A 266 -14.92 10.35 9.91
C ALA A 266 -15.48 10.50 8.48
N MET A 267 -15.85 11.70 8.08
CA MET A 267 -16.33 11.98 6.73
C MET A 267 -15.87 13.37 6.29
N GLU A 268 -15.23 13.41 5.16
CA GLU A 268 -14.52 14.55 4.58
C GLU A 268 -15.44 15.66 4.04
N HIS A 269 -16.67 15.78 4.50
CA HIS A 269 -17.60 16.80 3.99
C HIS A 269 -16.92 18.15 3.76
N ALA A 270 -17.08 18.71 2.57
CA ALA A 270 -16.40 19.93 2.16
C ALA A 270 -16.61 21.07 3.15
N THR A 271 -15.51 21.56 3.74
CA THR A 271 -15.47 22.62 4.74
C THR A 271 -16.19 22.36 6.07
N ASN A 272 -16.71 21.15 6.30
CA ASN A 272 -17.41 20.78 7.54
C ASN A 272 -17.28 19.30 7.84
N ILE A 273 -16.03 18.84 8.04
CA ILE A 273 -15.69 17.45 8.28
C ILE A 273 -16.50 16.90 9.45
N ALA A 274 -17.28 15.83 9.22
CA ALA A 274 -17.97 15.13 10.29
C ALA A 274 -16.99 14.26 11.06
N TYR A 275 -16.57 14.72 12.24
CA TYR A 275 -15.49 14.15 13.01
C TYR A 275 -15.98 13.42 14.26
N PRO A 276 -15.53 12.18 14.54
CA PRO A 276 -16.06 11.39 15.65
C PRO A 276 -15.69 11.97 17.01
N MET A 277 -16.68 12.11 17.90
CA MET A 277 -16.47 12.64 19.25
C MET A 277 -15.41 11.87 20.05
N PHE A 278 -15.33 10.55 19.89
CA PHE A 278 -14.35 9.72 20.64
C PHE A 278 -12.89 10.08 20.32
N ALA A 279 -12.65 10.66 19.15
CA ALA A 279 -11.30 11.04 18.72
C ALA A 279 -10.85 12.38 19.35
N VAL A 280 -11.75 13.15 19.94
CA VAL A 280 -11.43 14.40 20.63
C VAL A 280 -11.16 14.12 22.11
N THR A 281 -9.92 13.70 22.39
CA THR A 281 -9.47 13.22 23.71
C THR A 281 -8.82 14.30 24.56
N GLY A 282 -8.43 15.44 23.96
CA GLY A 282 -7.56 16.45 24.55
C GLY A 282 -6.06 16.18 24.31
N GLY A 283 -5.71 15.23 23.45
CA GLY A 283 -4.33 14.86 23.10
C GLY A 283 -4.25 14.35 21.66
N LEU A 284 -3.07 13.84 21.24
CA LEU A 284 -2.70 13.57 19.85
C LEU A 284 -3.02 12.14 19.36
N ALA A 285 -3.79 11.34 20.12
CA ALA A 285 -4.04 9.93 19.80
C ALA A 285 -4.66 9.69 18.41
N TYR A 286 -5.37 10.68 17.86
CA TYR A 286 -6.06 10.61 16.57
C TYR A 286 -5.59 11.71 15.59
N GLU A 287 -4.33 12.12 15.71
CA GLU A 287 -3.77 13.19 14.89
C GLU A 287 -3.77 12.84 13.40
N THR A 288 -3.40 11.61 13.05
CA THR A 288 -3.43 11.14 11.66
C THR A 288 -4.83 11.15 11.08
N LEU A 289 -5.87 10.87 11.89
CA LEU A 289 -7.25 10.88 11.41
C LEU A 289 -7.68 12.29 10.98
N TYR A 290 -7.48 13.33 11.80
CA TYR A 290 -7.88 14.66 11.34
C TYR A 290 -6.98 15.21 10.22
N ALA A 291 -5.74 14.75 10.11
CA ALA A 291 -4.84 15.06 9.00
C ALA A 291 -5.33 14.42 7.69
N HIS A 292 -5.76 13.16 7.72
CA HIS A 292 -6.37 12.42 6.63
C HIS A 292 -7.61 13.17 6.09
N GLU A 293 -8.59 13.42 6.95
CA GLU A 293 -9.83 14.10 6.57
C GLU A 293 -9.60 15.52 6.03
N LEU A 294 -8.62 16.23 6.59
CA LEU A 294 -8.24 17.54 6.08
C LEU A 294 -7.63 17.47 4.69
N PHE A 295 -6.86 16.41 4.40
CA PHE A 295 -6.20 16.29 3.11
C PHE A 295 -7.15 16.01 1.96
N HIS A 296 -8.32 15.46 2.25
CA HIS A 296 -9.40 15.36 1.26
C HIS A 296 -9.77 16.71 0.63
N HIS A 297 -9.57 17.83 1.32
CA HIS A 297 -9.75 19.16 0.74
C HIS A 297 -8.79 19.45 -0.43
N TRP A 298 -7.78 18.60 -0.71
CA TRP A 298 -6.99 18.58 -1.95
C TRP A 298 -7.36 17.39 -2.84
N PHE A 299 -7.44 16.17 -2.28
CA PHE A 299 -7.78 14.94 -3.00
C PHE A 299 -9.04 14.30 -2.43
N GLY A 300 -10.13 14.38 -3.16
CA GLY A 300 -11.49 13.97 -2.76
C GLY A 300 -12.46 15.08 -3.04
N ASP A 301 -12.22 16.27 -2.51
CA ASP A 301 -13.10 17.43 -2.60
C ASP A 301 -12.72 18.37 -3.75
N LEU A 302 -11.49 18.91 -3.74
CA LEU A 302 -11.04 19.83 -4.80
C LEU A 302 -10.98 19.11 -6.15
N ILE A 303 -10.33 17.96 -6.19
CA ILE A 303 -10.43 17.02 -7.30
C ILE A 303 -10.97 15.69 -6.77
N THR A 304 -11.99 15.16 -7.41
CA THR A 304 -12.65 13.91 -7.02
C THR A 304 -12.36 12.85 -8.08
N CYS A 305 -12.19 11.58 -7.68
CA CYS A 305 -12.09 10.49 -8.64
C CYS A 305 -13.27 10.50 -9.64
N ALA A 306 -13.00 10.12 -10.88
CA ALA A 306 -14.03 10.11 -11.91
C ALA A 306 -15.04 8.96 -11.74
N ARG A 307 -14.62 7.87 -11.09
CA ARG A 307 -15.39 6.65 -10.89
C ARG A 307 -15.08 6.04 -9.53
N ALA A 308 -16.04 5.32 -8.96
CA ALA A 308 -15.88 4.65 -7.66
C ALA A 308 -14.76 3.60 -7.65
N GLU A 309 -14.52 2.94 -8.78
CA GLU A 309 -13.44 1.96 -8.96
C GLU A 309 -12.04 2.59 -8.81
N GLU A 310 -11.95 3.92 -8.89
CA GLU A 310 -10.71 4.70 -8.78
C GLU A 310 -10.60 5.45 -7.44
N MET A 311 -11.30 5.00 -6.42
CA MET A 311 -11.37 5.65 -5.09
C MET A 311 -9.99 5.84 -4.43
N TRP A 312 -8.96 5.12 -4.85
CA TRP A 312 -7.59 5.34 -4.37
C TRP A 312 -7.06 6.77 -4.64
N ILE A 313 -7.64 7.50 -5.63
CA ILE A 313 -7.30 8.90 -5.89
C ILE A 313 -7.73 9.79 -4.72
N ASN A 314 -8.86 9.49 -4.08
CA ASN A 314 -9.31 10.17 -2.88
C ASN A 314 -8.56 9.60 -1.66
N GLU A 315 -8.79 8.33 -1.36
CA GLU A 315 -8.40 7.68 -0.11
C GLU A 315 -6.91 7.36 -0.02
N GLY A 316 -6.31 6.95 -1.12
CA GLY A 316 -4.87 6.63 -1.16
C GLY A 316 -4.00 7.86 -0.94
N PHE A 317 -4.37 9.00 -1.51
CA PHE A 317 -3.69 10.27 -1.25
C PHE A 317 -3.94 10.79 0.16
N ALA A 318 -5.17 10.68 0.67
CA ALA A 318 -5.48 11.04 2.05
C ALA A 318 -4.73 10.16 3.06
N SER A 319 -4.67 8.84 2.84
CA SER A 319 -3.87 7.92 3.65
C SER A 319 -2.36 8.21 3.54
N TYR A 320 -1.87 8.59 2.36
CA TYR A 320 -0.48 9.01 2.20
C TYR A 320 -0.16 10.29 2.99
N SER A 321 -1.12 11.20 3.14
CA SER A 321 -0.96 12.43 3.91
C SER A 321 -0.69 12.16 5.40
N GLU A 322 -1.13 11.02 5.93
CA GLU A 322 -0.82 10.59 7.29
C GLU A 322 0.69 10.35 7.47
N ALA A 323 1.35 9.72 6.47
CA ALA A 323 2.80 9.58 6.45
C ALA A 323 3.51 10.93 6.31
N LEU A 324 3.00 11.83 5.45
CA LEU A 324 3.53 13.20 5.33
C LEU A 324 3.41 13.98 6.64
N CYS A 325 2.33 13.78 7.38
CA CYS A 325 2.15 14.35 8.72
C CYS A 325 3.29 13.89 9.65
N GLN A 326 3.65 12.60 9.64
CA GLN A 326 4.80 12.09 10.38
C GLN A 326 6.11 12.71 9.90
N GLU A 327 6.28 12.92 8.59
CA GLU A 327 7.48 13.49 7.98
C GLU A 327 7.79 14.89 8.54
N PHE A 328 6.81 15.80 8.50
CA PHE A 328 7.09 17.19 8.89
C PHE A 328 6.83 17.53 10.36
N LEU A 329 6.17 16.66 11.12
CA LEU A 329 6.00 16.85 12.55
C LEU A 329 7.08 16.14 13.38
N TYR A 330 7.51 14.94 12.96
CA TYR A 330 8.27 14.04 13.83
C TYR A 330 9.59 13.54 13.27
N ASN A 331 9.93 13.77 11.98
CA ASN A 331 11.25 13.42 11.47
C ASN A 331 12.34 14.25 12.17
N THR A 332 13.44 13.57 12.53
CA THR A 332 14.66 14.17 13.11
C THR A 332 15.89 13.56 12.45
N ASP A 333 17.09 14.04 12.78
CA ASP A 333 18.35 13.46 12.29
C ASP A 333 18.53 11.96 12.65
N SER A 334 17.82 11.47 13.65
CA SER A 334 17.93 10.10 14.16
C SER A 334 16.66 9.28 14.05
N VAL A 335 15.52 9.88 13.69
CA VAL A 335 14.20 9.23 13.60
C VAL A 335 13.57 9.56 12.25
N ASN A 336 13.27 8.55 11.47
CA ASN A 336 12.51 8.68 10.24
C ASN A 336 11.07 8.21 10.46
N ALA A 337 10.26 9.03 11.13
CA ALA A 337 8.89 8.72 11.48
C ALA A 337 8.01 8.47 10.24
N TYR A 338 8.33 9.11 9.12
CA TYR A 338 7.68 8.88 7.82
C TYR A 338 7.85 7.45 7.33
N LEU A 339 9.10 6.95 7.28
CA LEU A 339 9.34 5.57 6.83
C LEU A 339 8.85 4.54 7.85
N ASP A 340 8.98 4.81 9.14
CA ASP A 340 8.49 3.89 10.18
C ASP A 340 6.97 3.71 10.08
N TYR A 341 6.23 4.80 9.78
CA TYR A 341 4.79 4.73 9.52
C TYR A 341 4.48 3.88 8.27
N LEU A 342 5.16 4.16 7.16
CA LEU A 342 4.94 3.45 5.89
C LEU A 342 5.32 1.97 5.97
N ARG A 343 6.37 1.60 6.73
CA ARG A 343 6.74 0.20 6.99
C ARG A 343 5.61 -0.57 7.66
N ASP A 344 4.96 0.05 8.65
CA ASP A 344 3.83 -0.60 9.33
C ASP A 344 2.64 -0.79 8.39
N VAL A 345 2.31 0.23 7.59
CA VAL A 345 1.29 0.14 6.54
C VAL A 345 1.66 -0.92 5.50
N HIS A 346 2.90 -0.95 5.00
CA HIS A 346 3.37 -1.90 4.00
C HIS A 346 3.27 -3.34 4.51
N ARG A 347 3.81 -3.60 5.70
CA ARG A 347 3.75 -4.92 6.34
C ARG A 347 2.31 -5.43 6.49
N THR A 348 1.41 -4.58 7.00
CA THR A 348 0.02 -4.97 7.25
C THR A 348 -0.74 -5.17 5.95
N THR A 349 -0.48 -4.36 4.94
CA THR A 349 -1.08 -4.45 3.61
C THR A 349 -0.68 -5.74 2.91
N LEU A 350 0.61 -6.02 2.78
CA LEU A 350 1.09 -7.25 2.13
C LEU A 350 0.54 -8.53 2.78
N ARG A 351 0.35 -8.53 4.10
CA ARG A 351 -0.14 -9.70 4.83
C ARG A 351 -1.64 -9.89 4.74
N ASN A 352 -2.41 -8.82 4.65
CA ASN A 352 -3.85 -8.87 4.93
C ASN A 352 -4.73 -8.45 3.76
N ILE A 353 -4.19 -7.86 2.69
CA ILE A 353 -4.99 -7.27 1.61
C ILE A 353 -5.98 -8.25 0.98
N VAL A 354 -5.55 -9.48 0.71
CA VAL A 354 -6.44 -10.52 0.15
C VAL A 354 -7.47 -10.99 1.17
N GLN A 355 -7.11 -11.03 2.46
CA GLN A 355 -8.05 -11.40 3.51
C GLN A 355 -9.12 -10.32 3.70
N ASN A 356 -8.74 -9.05 3.61
CA ASN A 356 -9.65 -7.93 3.84
C ASN A 356 -10.58 -7.71 2.63
N ASP A 357 -10.02 -7.72 1.41
CA ASP A 357 -10.74 -7.31 0.20
C ASP A 357 -11.13 -8.49 -0.70
N GLY A 358 -10.70 -9.73 -0.38
CA GLY A 358 -11.08 -10.97 -1.06
C GLY A 358 -10.14 -11.41 -2.17
N ALA A 359 -9.44 -10.50 -2.86
CA ALA A 359 -8.47 -10.79 -3.92
C ALA A 359 -7.47 -9.64 -4.09
N HIS A 360 -6.52 -9.81 -5.01
CA HIS A 360 -5.71 -8.70 -5.52
C HIS A 360 -6.46 -7.99 -6.65
N TYR A 361 -6.61 -6.66 -6.54
CA TYR A 361 -7.22 -5.80 -7.55
C TYR A 361 -6.22 -4.75 -8.05
N ALA A 362 -6.41 -4.30 -9.29
CA ALA A 362 -5.81 -3.07 -9.79
C ALA A 362 -6.45 -1.86 -9.07
N LEU A 363 -5.69 -0.80 -8.83
CA LEU A 363 -6.20 0.35 -8.07
C LEU A 363 -7.26 1.16 -8.83
N ASP A 364 -7.25 1.09 -10.16
CA ASP A 364 -8.20 1.75 -11.04
C ASP A 364 -9.39 0.87 -11.46
N GLU A 365 -9.47 -0.35 -10.95
CA GLU A 365 -10.53 -1.33 -11.22
C GLU A 365 -10.97 -2.07 -9.94
N VAL A 366 -10.98 -1.38 -8.79
CA VAL A 366 -11.41 -1.96 -7.52
C VAL A 366 -12.92 -2.23 -7.57
N PRO A 367 -13.39 -3.46 -7.28
CA PRO A 367 -14.81 -3.76 -7.32
C PRO A 367 -15.58 -3.04 -6.20
N GLN A 368 -16.90 -2.88 -6.39
CA GLN A 368 -17.82 -2.25 -5.44
C GLN A 368 -17.62 -2.72 -3.98
N SER A 369 -17.42 -4.01 -3.76
CA SER A 369 -17.25 -4.59 -2.42
C SER A 369 -15.95 -4.21 -1.72
N ALA A 370 -14.99 -3.64 -2.43
CA ALA A 370 -13.67 -3.26 -1.93
C ALA A 370 -13.32 -1.77 -2.20
N THR A 371 -14.28 -0.96 -2.65
CA THR A 371 -14.08 0.46 -2.95
C THR A 371 -13.52 1.23 -1.74
N TYR A 372 -14.00 0.94 -0.53
CA TYR A 372 -13.47 1.49 0.73
C TYR A 372 -12.66 0.44 1.50
N GLY A 373 -11.86 -0.35 0.78
CA GLY A 373 -11.02 -1.42 1.30
C GLY A 373 -9.53 -1.09 1.32
N THR A 374 -8.74 -2.07 1.69
CA THR A 374 -7.27 -1.98 1.82
C THR A 374 -6.58 -1.56 0.51
N HIS A 375 -7.17 -1.86 -0.65
CA HIS A 375 -6.63 -1.41 -1.93
C HIS A 375 -6.68 0.11 -2.07
N SER A 376 -7.82 0.73 -1.83
CA SER A 376 -7.99 2.18 -2.00
C SER A 376 -7.16 2.98 -0.99
N TYR A 377 -7.18 2.59 0.28
CA TYR A 377 -6.47 3.28 1.35
C TYR A 377 -4.98 2.93 1.40
N GLN A 378 -4.66 1.75 1.94
CA GLN A 378 -3.29 1.39 2.28
C GLN A 378 -2.42 1.14 1.05
N LYS A 379 -2.87 0.27 0.11
CA LYS A 379 -2.11 0.06 -1.13
C LYS A 379 -2.02 1.34 -1.96
N GLY A 380 -3.10 2.14 -2.00
CA GLY A 380 -3.10 3.45 -2.64
C GLY A 380 -1.98 4.35 -2.09
N SER A 381 -1.87 4.48 -0.76
CA SER A 381 -0.83 5.29 -0.11
C SER A 381 0.59 4.79 -0.41
N LEU A 382 0.79 3.47 -0.47
CA LEU A 382 2.08 2.86 -0.80
C LEU A 382 2.49 3.13 -2.26
N VAL A 383 1.51 3.11 -3.19
CA VAL A 383 1.75 3.45 -4.59
C VAL A 383 2.07 4.94 -4.75
N VAL A 384 1.41 5.84 -4.01
CA VAL A 384 1.74 7.27 -4.00
C VAL A 384 3.16 7.51 -3.48
N HIS A 385 3.58 6.80 -2.41
CA HIS A 385 4.96 6.84 -1.92
C HIS A 385 5.95 6.41 -3.01
N THR A 386 5.72 5.25 -3.64
CA THR A 386 6.57 4.74 -4.73
C THR A 386 6.63 5.72 -5.89
N LEU A 387 5.51 6.34 -6.27
CA LEU A 387 5.46 7.38 -7.30
C LEU A 387 6.32 8.60 -6.94
N ARG A 388 6.27 9.07 -5.68
CA ARG A 388 7.14 10.16 -5.20
C ARG A 388 8.62 9.81 -5.39
N GLN A 389 9.01 8.58 -5.10
CA GLN A 389 10.39 8.14 -5.28
C GLN A 389 10.79 8.05 -6.77
N TYR A 390 9.87 7.59 -7.64
CA TYR A 390 10.10 7.57 -9.08
C TYR A 390 10.28 8.97 -9.69
N MET A 391 9.51 9.94 -9.22
CA MET A 391 9.52 11.32 -9.74
C MET A 391 10.61 12.17 -9.08
N GLY A 392 10.96 11.86 -7.84
CA GLY A 392 11.71 12.73 -6.94
C GLY A 392 10.85 13.90 -6.43
N ASP A 393 11.13 14.38 -5.21
CA ASP A 393 10.32 15.37 -4.51
C ASP A 393 9.95 16.60 -5.34
N SER A 394 10.95 17.15 -6.04
CA SER A 394 10.75 18.39 -6.83
C SER A 394 9.69 18.23 -7.91
N LEU A 395 9.77 17.17 -8.73
CA LEU A 395 8.82 16.92 -9.80
C LEU A 395 7.49 16.37 -9.29
N PHE A 396 7.51 15.57 -8.23
CA PHE A 396 6.30 15.06 -7.60
C PHE A 396 5.43 16.22 -7.11
N PHE A 397 5.93 17.04 -6.19
CA PHE A 397 5.12 18.13 -5.63
C PHE A 397 4.79 19.22 -6.65
N SER A 398 5.70 19.56 -7.57
CA SER A 398 5.37 20.54 -8.62
C SER A 398 4.36 19.99 -9.62
N GLY A 399 4.44 18.73 -10.00
CA GLY A 399 3.50 18.05 -10.87
C GLY A 399 2.10 18.04 -10.27
N PHE A 400 1.98 17.64 -9.00
CA PHE A 400 0.68 17.62 -8.31
C PHE A 400 0.11 19.01 -8.03
N ARG A 401 0.93 20.03 -7.74
CA ARG A 401 0.42 21.41 -7.69
C ARG A 401 -0.18 21.86 -9.02
N ASN A 402 0.47 21.56 -10.14
CA ASN A 402 -0.07 21.85 -11.46
C ASN A 402 -1.38 21.10 -11.74
N LEU A 403 -1.44 19.82 -11.36
CA LEU A 403 -2.63 18.99 -11.53
C LEU A 403 -3.81 19.53 -10.71
N LEU A 404 -3.60 19.84 -9.43
CA LEU A 404 -4.63 20.43 -8.54
C LEU A 404 -5.09 21.81 -8.99
N GLU A 405 -4.21 22.60 -9.64
CA GLU A 405 -4.59 23.86 -10.29
C GLU A 405 -5.49 23.62 -11.49
N HIS A 406 -5.11 22.70 -12.37
CA HIS A 406 -5.77 22.46 -13.65
C HIS A 406 -7.16 21.83 -13.49
N TYR A 407 -7.28 20.86 -12.58
CA TYR A 407 -8.52 20.11 -12.35
C TYR A 407 -9.32 20.59 -11.14
N ALA A 408 -9.01 21.78 -10.59
CA ALA A 408 -9.67 22.31 -9.41
C ALA A 408 -11.21 22.29 -9.55
N PHE A 409 -11.89 21.73 -8.56
CA PHE A 409 -13.35 21.52 -8.50
C PHE A 409 -13.88 20.59 -9.61
N GLY A 410 -13.00 19.84 -10.27
CA GLY A 410 -13.30 18.85 -11.30
C GLY A 410 -13.15 17.40 -10.82
N ASN A 411 -13.11 16.50 -11.79
CA ASN A 411 -12.88 15.07 -11.59
C ASN A 411 -11.70 14.61 -12.44
N ILE A 412 -11.05 13.53 -12.01
CA ILE A 412 -9.95 12.94 -12.76
C ILE A 412 -9.98 11.41 -12.65
N GLY A 413 -9.64 10.72 -13.75
CA GLY A 413 -9.36 9.29 -13.74
C GLY A 413 -7.86 8.99 -13.61
N SER A 414 -7.53 7.76 -13.25
CA SER A 414 -6.14 7.35 -13.02
C SER A 414 -5.27 7.52 -14.26
N GLU A 415 -5.69 7.00 -15.40
CA GLU A 415 -4.94 7.12 -16.66
C GLU A 415 -4.71 8.60 -17.04
N GLU A 416 -5.75 9.43 -16.99
CA GLU A 416 -5.70 10.86 -17.26
C GLU A 416 -4.72 11.60 -16.33
N MET A 417 -4.70 11.23 -15.04
CA MET A 417 -3.76 11.78 -14.05
C MET A 417 -2.32 11.50 -14.45
N PHE A 418 -1.98 10.28 -14.83
CA PHE A 418 -0.63 9.90 -15.23
C PHE A 418 -0.22 10.50 -16.58
N GLN A 419 -1.15 10.63 -17.53
CA GLN A 419 -0.93 11.35 -18.81
C GLN A 419 -0.62 12.83 -18.55
N TYR A 420 -1.42 13.49 -17.71
CA TYR A 420 -1.21 14.90 -17.36
C TYR A 420 0.12 15.11 -16.61
N LEU A 421 0.43 14.29 -15.61
CA LEU A 421 1.69 14.35 -14.89
C LEU A 421 2.88 14.12 -15.82
N SER A 422 2.80 13.18 -16.76
CA SER A 422 3.83 12.95 -17.76
C SER A 422 4.07 14.21 -18.63
N GLN A 423 3.00 14.88 -19.04
CA GLN A 423 3.08 16.10 -19.84
C GLN A 423 3.74 17.25 -19.08
N VAL A 424 3.33 17.50 -17.83
CA VAL A 424 3.82 18.69 -17.09
C VAL A 424 5.19 18.50 -16.46
N THR A 425 5.62 17.25 -16.22
CA THR A 425 6.92 16.95 -15.63
C THR A 425 7.98 16.53 -16.66
N GLY A 426 7.57 16.12 -17.85
CA GLY A 426 8.44 15.55 -18.87
C GLY A 426 8.88 14.10 -18.59
N LEU A 427 8.39 13.48 -17.53
CA LEU A 427 8.66 12.08 -17.19
C LEU A 427 7.76 11.14 -17.99
N GLN A 428 8.25 9.94 -18.29
CA GLN A 428 7.44 8.86 -18.88
C GLN A 428 6.83 8.03 -17.75
N LEU A 429 5.58 8.35 -17.36
CA LEU A 429 4.92 7.73 -16.21
C LEU A 429 3.90 6.64 -16.57
N MET A 430 3.64 6.41 -17.86
CA MET A 430 2.65 5.40 -18.28
C MET A 430 3.10 3.97 -17.95
N ASP A 431 4.40 3.66 -18.05
CA ASP A 431 4.92 2.35 -17.59
C ASP A 431 4.73 2.15 -16.08
N PHE A 432 4.82 3.24 -15.29
CA PHE A 432 4.50 3.20 -13.86
C PHE A 432 3.00 2.94 -13.64
N TYR A 433 2.13 3.67 -14.33
CA TYR A 433 0.69 3.45 -14.29
C TYR A 433 0.34 1.99 -14.61
N ASP A 434 0.87 1.47 -15.73
CA ASP A 434 0.62 0.09 -16.16
C ASP A 434 1.15 -0.96 -15.17
N GLY A 435 2.25 -0.68 -14.49
CA GLY A 435 2.92 -1.64 -13.60
C GLY A 435 2.43 -1.61 -12.15
N TRP A 436 2.04 -0.44 -11.63
CA TRP A 436 1.76 -0.24 -10.21
C TRP A 436 0.30 0.11 -9.91
N VAL A 437 -0.42 0.72 -10.86
CA VAL A 437 -1.84 1.12 -10.68
C VAL A 437 -2.77 0.17 -11.41
N HIS A 438 -2.58 0.00 -12.73
CA HIS A 438 -3.40 -0.86 -13.60
C HIS A 438 -2.95 -2.33 -13.59
N ASN A 439 -2.24 -2.75 -12.57
CA ASN A 439 -1.79 -4.12 -12.34
C ASN A 439 -2.17 -4.52 -10.92
N PRO A 440 -2.89 -5.63 -10.73
CA PRO A 440 -3.19 -6.10 -9.37
C PRO A 440 -1.93 -6.55 -8.64
N GLY A 441 -2.05 -6.76 -7.31
CA GLY A 441 -0.98 -7.30 -6.49
C GLY A 441 0.22 -6.37 -6.32
N PHE A 442 1.39 -6.97 -6.18
CA PHE A 442 2.67 -6.29 -5.94
C PHE A 442 3.76 -6.90 -6.82
N LEU A 443 4.78 -6.11 -7.13
CA LEU A 443 6.00 -6.53 -7.80
C LEU A 443 7.03 -6.95 -6.74
N HIS A 444 8.04 -7.69 -7.15
CA HIS A 444 9.21 -8.03 -6.33
C HIS A 444 10.45 -7.96 -7.19
N PHE A 445 11.54 -7.48 -6.64
CA PHE A 445 12.81 -7.34 -7.33
C PHE A 445 13.93 -7.98 -6.51
N SER A 446 14.81 -8.73 -7.17
CA SER A 446 15.96 -9.35 -6.54
C SER A 446 17.21 -9.28 -7.42
N ILE A 447 18.36 -9.41 -6.80
CA ILE A 447 19.65 -9.66 -7.45
C ILE A 447 19.92 -11.17 -7.43
N ASP A 448 19.93 -11.79 -8.61
CA ASP A 448 20.22 -13.22 -8.74
C ASP A 448 21.72 -13.53 -8.65
N SER A 449 22.56 -12.67 -9.23
CA SER A 449 24.01 -12.81 -9.16
C SER A 449 24.74 -11.51 -9.53
N ILE A 450 26.01 -11.43 -9.09
CA ILE A 450 26.94 -10.34 -9.39
C ILE A 450 28.20 -10.96 -9.96
N VAL A 451 28.57 -10.58 -11.19
CA VAL A 451 29.73 -11.13 -11.91
C VAL A 451 30.75 -10.04 -12.18
N HIS A 452 31.99 -10.25 -11.75
CA HIS A 452 33.08 -9.31 -12.01
C HIS A 452 33.51 -9.37 -13.49
N GLU A 453 33.43 -8.25 -14.22
CA GLU A 453 33.81 -8.16 -15.64
C GLU A 453 35.22 -7.62 -15.88
N GLY A 454 35.86 -7.10 -14.84
CA GLY A 454 37.24 -6.58 -14.88
C GLY A 454 37.31 -5.14 -14.36
N GLY A 455 38.46 -4.79 -13.75
CA GLY A 455 38.63 -3.48 -13.11
C GLY A 455 37.59 -3.27 -12.00
N ALA A 456 36.87 -2.17 -12.08
CA ALA A 456 35.80 -1.83 -11.15
C ALA A 456 34.40 -2.19 -11.66
N GLN A 457 34.28 -2.92 -12.77
CA GLN A 457 33.00 -3.22 -13.40
C GLN A 457 32.46 -4.57 -12.96
N TYR A 458 31.15 -4.57 -12.66
CA TYR A 458 30.38 -5.73 -12.24
C TYR A 458 29.06 -5.79 -13.01
N ARG A 459 28.72 -6.96 -13.55
CA ARG A 459 27.42 -7.24 -14.14
C ARG A 459 26.50 -7.79 -13.07
N VAL A 460 25.38 -7.13 -12.87
CA VAL A 460 24.33 -7.48 -11.90
C VAL A 460 23.15 -8.05 -12.66
N TYR A 461 22.79 -9.29 -12.39
CA TYR A 461 21.62 -9.94 -12.95
C TYR A 461 20.43 -9.70 -12.04
N LEU A 462 19.36 -9.17 -12.61
CA LEU A 462 18.13 -8.75 -11.93
C LEU A 462 16.97 -9.67 -12.31
N HIS A 463 16.10 -9.88 -11.35
CA HIS A 463 14.90 -10.70 -11.53
C HIS A 463 13.68 -9.98 -10.93
N GLN A 464 12.62 -9.88 -11.72
CA GLN A 464 11.32 -9.42 -11.26
C GLN A 464 10.39 -10.60 -11.08
N LYS A 465 9.71 -10.68 -9.91
CA LYS A 465 8.66 -11.65 -9.63
C LYS A 465 7.35 -10.93 -9.31
N ARG A 466 6.26 -11.69 -9.18
CA ARG A 466 4.90 -11.17 -9.04
C ARG A 466 4.21 -11.77 -7.83
N HIS A 467 3.68 -10.93 -6.96
CA HIS A 467 2.81 -11.31 -5.86
C HIS A 467 1.38 -10.88 -6.19
N GLY A 468 0.56 -11.76 -6.74
CA GLY A 468 -0.80 -11.45 -7.20
C GLY A 468 -0.87 -10.56 -8.44
N ALA A 469 0.26 -10.08 -8.97
CA ALA A 469 0.31 -9.28 -10.18
C ALA A 469 0.15 -10.15 -11.44
N THR A 470 -0.50 -9.61 -12.48
CA THR A 470 -0.79 -10.33 -13.72
C THR A 470 0.26 -10.16 -14.79
N ARG A 471 1.04 -9.07 -14.73
CA ARG A 471 2.10 -8.74 -15.70
C ARG A 471 3.35 -8.22 -14.99
N PHE A 472 4.49 -8.31 -15.66
CA PHE A 472 5.72 -7.65 -15.25
C PHE A 472 5.65 -6.16 -15.59
N ALA A 473 6.16 -5.30 -14.72
CA ALA A 473 6.28 -3.89 -14.98
C ALA A 473 7.53 -3.59 -15.81
N ASN A 474 7.49 -2.49 -16.55
CA ASN A 474 8.59 -2.00 -17.35
C ASN A 474 9.10 -0.66 -16.81
N SER A 475 10.28 -0.27 -17.28
CA SER A 475 10.92 1.00 -16.91
C SER A 475 10.97 1.26 -15.40
N ASN A 476 11.06 0.16 -14.61
CA ASN A 476 11.22 0.27 -13.16
C ASN A 476 12.52 0.99 -12.84
N LYS A 477 12.49 1.88 -11.85
CA LYS A 477 13.69 2.54 -11.32
C LYS A 477 14.07 1.87 -10.01
N LEU A 478 15.21 1.21 -10.00
CA LEU A 478 15.72 0.47 -8.86
C LEU A 478 16.99 1.12 -8.32
N ASP A 479 17.10 1.22 -7.00
CA ASP A 479 18.36 1.52 -6.35
C ASP A 479 19.03 0.23 -5.92
N LEU A 480 20.27 0.03 -6.35
CA LEU A 480 21.06 -1.15 -6.04
C LEU A 480 22.16 -0.78 -5.04
N THR A 481 22.09 -1.32 -3.83
CA THR A 481 23.08 -1.07 -2.77
C THR A 481 24.00 -2.26 -2.59
N PHE A 482 25.30 -2.02 -2.62
CA PHE A 482 26.35 -3.02 -2.51
C PHE A 482 27.10 -2.87 -1.19
N VAL A 483 27.52 -3.99 -0.62
CA VAL A 483 28.21 -4.07 0.66
C VAL A 483 29.63 -4.60 0.46
N SER A 484 30.64 -3.87 0.98
CA SER A 484 32.06 -4.32 0.98
C SER A 484 32.37 -5.28 2.14
N THR A 485 33.54 -5.89 2.11
CA THR A 485 34.10 -6.67 3.23
C THR A 485 34.34 -5.81 4.49
N GLN A 486 34.37 -4.49 4.35
CA GLN A 486 34.47 -3.55 5.48
C GLN A 486 33.10 -3.02 5.93
N ARG A 487 32.02 -3.57 5.38
CA ARG A 487 30.62 -3.15 5.61
C ARG A 487 30.32 -1.74 5.10
N GLU A 488 31.13 -1.22 4.17
CA GLU A 488 30.82 0.03 3.48
C GLU A 488 29.66 -0.20 2.51
N LEU A 489 28.77 0.77 2.44
CA LEU A 489 27.63 0.77 1.54
C LEU A 489 27.92 1.68 0.35
N PHE A 490 27.58 1.22 -0.85
CA PHE A 490 27.62 2.03 -2.07
C PHE A 490 26.35 1.78 -2.90
N THR A 491 25.58 2.84 -3.17
CA THR A 491 24.32 2.74 -3.90
C THR A 491 24.48 3.27 -5.31
N VAL A 492 24.04 2.50 -6.28
CA VAL A 492 23.82 2.91 -7.67
C VAL A 492 22.33 3.23 -7.81
N GLU A 493 22.01 4.51 -7.96
CA GLU A 493 20.62 4.96 -7.97
C GLU A 493 20.02 4.93 -9.38
N GLY A 494 18.70 4.69 -9.46
CA GLY A 494 17.87 4.86 -10.64
C GLY A 494 18.20 3.90 -11.78
N VAL A 495 18.66 2.69 -11.47
CA VAL A 495 18.88 1.63 -12.48
C VAL A 495 17.56 1.27 -13.14
N THR A 496 17.49 1.44 -14.47
CA THR A 496 16.27 1.09 -15.22
C THR A 496 16.21 -0.40 -15.51
N PHE A 497 15.08 -1.04 -15.18
CA PHE A 497 14.85 -2.46 -15.37
C PHE A 497 13.45 -2.73 -15.93
N SER A 498 13.33 -3.67 -16.89
CA SER A 498 12.07 -4.04 -17.53
C SER A 498 11.95 -5.54 -17.70
N GLY A 499 10.73 -6.07 -17.60
CA GLY A 499 10.42 -7.48 -17.82
C GLY A 499 10.83 -8.37 -16.65
N GLU A 500 10.84 -9.69 -16.87
CA GLU A 500 11.12 -10.70 -15.84
C GLU A 500 12.61 -10.77 -15.47
N PHE A 501 13.49 -10.81 -16.47
CA PHE A 501 14.94 -10.91 -16.30
C PHE A 501 15.66 -9.81 -17.06
N GLY A 502 16.77 -9.35 -16.48
CA GLY A 502 17.65 -8.38 -17.12
C GLY A 502 18.99 -8.30 -16.41
N ASP A 503 19.87 -7.49 -16.94
CA ASP A 503 21.17 -7.22 -16.34
C ASP A 503 21.60 -5.78 -16.52
N VAL A 504 22.47 -5.32 -15.65
CA VAL A 504 23.11 -4.00 -15.72
C VAL A 504 24.58 -4.11 -15.36
N VAL A 505 25.40 -3.32 -16.04
CA VAL A 505 26.82 -3.17 -15.66
C VAL A 505 26.97 -1.94 -14.78
N VAL A 506 27.51 -2.14 -13.58
CA VAL A 506 27.74 -1.08 -12.59
C VAL A 506 29.24 -0.93 -12.31
N THR A 507 29.67 0.27 -11.92
CA THR A 507 31.04 0.54 -11.48
C THR A 507 31.04 0.69 -9.97
N LEU A 508 31.76 -0.19 -9.27
CA LEU A 508 31.82 -0.19 -7.81
C LEU A 508 33.20 0.21 -7.31
N PRO A 509 33.31 0.95 -6.19
CA PRO A 509 34.61 1.33 -5.62
C PRO A 509 35.32 0.18 -4.91
N PHE A 510 34.63 -0.94 -4.72
CA PHE A 510 35.14 -2.15 -4.04
C PHE A 510 34.54 -3.44 -4.63
N ALA A 511 35.13 -4.57 -4.27
CA ALA A 511 34.53 -5.89 -4.57
C ALA A 511 33.36 -6.13 -3.60
N PRO A 512 32.13 -6.30 -4.11
CA PRO A 512 30.96 -6.49 -3.26
C PRO A 512 30.95 -7.90 -2.64
N MET A 513 30.56 -8.00 -1.38
CA MET A 513 30.21 -9.29 -0.76
C MET A 513 28.82 -9.74 -1.21
N PHE A 514 27.89 -8.80 -1.27
CA PHE A 514 26.53 -8.97 -1.80
C PHE A 514 25.96 -7.63 -2.23
N GLY A 515 24.86 -7.69 -2.95
CA GLY A 515 24.01 -6.53 -3.30
C GLY A 515 22.59 -6.76 -2.83
N MET A 516 21.85 -5.68 -2.68
CA MET A 516 20.43 -5.67 -2.32
C MET A 516 19.70 -4.62 -3.15
N VAL A 517 18.43 -4.87 -3.40
CA VAL A 517 17.55 -3.91 -4.05
C VAL A 517 16.89 -3.06 -2.97
N ASP A 518 16.72 -1.78 -3.25
CA ASP A 518 15.91 -0.85 -2.46
C ASP A 518 16.22 -0.80 -0.95
N TYR A 519 17.49 -0.68 -0.62
CA TYR A 519 17.95 -0.56 0.78
C TYR A 519 17.26 0.59 1.55
N TYR A 520 16.90 1.67 0.85
CA TYR A 520 16.27 2.86 1.44
C TYR A 520 14.74 2.85 1.40
N GLU A 521 14.14 1.72 1.00
CA GLU A 521 12.67 1.52 0.98
C GLU A 521 11.92 2.59 0.19
N LYS A 522 12.39 2.86 -1.01
CA LYS A 522 11.76 3.74 -2.00
C LYS A 522 10.60 3.05 -2.75
N LEU A 523 10.60 1.72 -2.75
CA LEU A 523 9.59 0.89 -3.41
C LEU A 523 8.81 0.11 -2.36
N MET A 524 7.51 0.12 -2.47
CA MET A 524 6.66 -0.73 -1.62
C MET A 524 6.33 -2.03 -2.37
N ASP A 525 7.35 -2.85 -2.56
CA ASP A 525 7.32 -4.11 -3.30
C ASP A 525 6.88 -5.30 -2.42
N ALA A 526 6.93 -6.53 -2.95
CA ALA A 526 6.56 -7.75 -2.23
C ALA A 526 7.68 -8.27 -1.31
N THR A 527 8.50 -7.38 -0.75
CA THR A 527 9.59 -7.71 0.17
C THR A 527 9.39 -7.00 1.51
N LEU A 528 9.58 -7.72 2.61
CA LEU A 528 9.67 -7.16 3.96
C LEU A 528 11.05 -7.43 4.50
N ASP A 529 11.79 -6.41 4.81
CA ASP A 529 13.19 -6.56 5.13
C ASP A 529 13.63 -5.88 6.44
N TYR A 530 14.84 -6.19 6.86
CA TYR A 530 15.46 -5.57 8.01
C TYR A 530 16.99 -5.66 7.90
N THR A 531 17.68 -4.57 8.17
CA THR A 531 19.16 -4.54 8.20
C THR A 531 19.63 -4.08 9.58
N GLY A 532 20.63 -4.78 10.11
CA GLY A 532 21.20 -4.40 11.40
C GLY A 532 22.61 -4.97 11.60
N LEU A 533 23.27 -4.49 12.65
CA LEU A 533 24.60 -4.93 13.05
C LEU A 533 24.52 -5.94 14.20
N LEU A 534 25.21 -7.04 14.08
CA LEU A 534 25.38 -8.04 15.13
C LEU A 534 26.83 -8.13 15.59
N VAL A 535 27.00 -8.25 16.91
CA VAL A 535 28.27 -8.60 17.56
C VAL A 535 28.20 -10.01 18.14
N ASP A 536 29.35 -10.55 18.53
CA ASP A 536 29.46 -11.89 19.16
C ASP A 536 28.42 -12.10 20.27
N GLY A 537 27.74 -13.24 20.25
CA GLY A 537 26.67 -13.58 21.18
C GLY A 537 25.37 -12.80 21.01
N GLY A 538 25.33 -11.82 20.07
CA GLY A 538 24.15 -10.96 19.80
C GLY A 538 23.04 -11.66 19.04
N SER A 539 21.87 -11.04 19.05
CA SER A 539 20.68 -11.49 18.31
C SER A 539 20.01 -10.31 17.59
N LEU A 540 19.63 -10.52 16.35
CA LEU A 540 18.90 -9.58 15.51
C LEU A 540 17.56 -10.18 15.09
N THR A 541 16.48 -9.53 15.46
CA THR A 541 15.14 -9.96 15.05
C THR A 541 14.58 -8.95 14.05
N GLY A 542 14.41 -9.39 12.81
CA GLY A 542 13.62 -8.69 11.81
C GLY A 542 12.14 -9.04 12.00
N THR A 543 11.42 -8.23 12.76
CA THR A 543 9.99 -8.47 13.04
C THR A 543 9.17 -8.52 11.75
N ASP A 544 9.48 -7.64 10.81
CA ASP A 544 8.81 -7.58 9.52
C ASP A 544 9.22 -8.73 8.62
N ALA A 545 10.50 -9.09 8.64
CA ALA A 545 11.02 -10.25 7.92
C ALA A 545 10.63 -11.61 8.55
N ASN A 546 9.97 -11.66 9.70
CA ASN A 546 9.61 -12.92 10.38
C ASN A 546 10.82 -13.86 10.60
N CYS A 547 12.00 -13.30 10.84
CA CYS A 547 13.26 -14.02 10.93
C CYS A 547 14.11 -13.48 12.06
N THR A 548 14.86 -14.37 12.75
CA THR A 548 15.81 -14.00 13.80
C THR A 548 17.13 -14.68 13.54
N VAL A 549 18.22 -13.92 13.51
CA VAL A 549 19.60 -14.41 13.46
C VAL A 549 20.24 -14.20 14.82
N ARG A 550 20.96 -15.20 15.30
CA ARG A 550 21.80 -15.13 16.50
C ARG A 550 23.20 -15.60 16.18
N LEU A 551 24.20 -14.76 16.44
CA LEU A 551 25.61 -15.16 16.40
C LEU A 551 25.97 -15.93 17.67
N THR A 552 26.69 -17.02 17.51
CA THR A 552 27.27 -17.80 18.63
C THR A 552 28.76 -17.58 18.76
N HIS A 553 29.43 -17.31 17.67
CA HIS A 553 30.86 -16.99 17.66
C HIS A 553 31.24 -16.22 16.40
N PHE A 554 31.72 -14.99 16.56
CA PHE A 554 32.45 -14.21 15.56
C PHE A 554 33.16 -13.01 16.22
N PRO A 555 34.44 -12.82 16.02
CA PRO A 555 35.24 -11.83 16.77
C PRO A 555 35.06 -10.38 16.31
N ASP A 556 34.29 -10.12 15.27
CA ASP A 556 33.99 -8.77 14.72
C ASP A 556 32.49 -8.59 14.54
N THR A 557 32.10 -7.40 14.11
CA THR A 557 30.71 -7.08 13.78
C THR A 557 30.29 -7.67 12.44
N VAL A 558 29.07 -8.18 12.37
CA VAL A 558 28.43 -8.67 11.15
C VAL A 558 27.28 -7.75 10.78
N LEU A 559 27.26 -7.23 9.57
CA LEU A 559 26.08 -6.61 8.97
C LEU A 559 25.14 -7.74 8.51
N VAL A 560 23.93 -7.76 9.00
CA VAL A 560 22.92 -8.75 8.64
C VAL A 560 21.80 -8.08 7.89
N ARG A 561 21.49 -8.53 6.69
CA ARG A 561 20.30 -8.20 5.92
C ARG A 561 19.38 -9.41 5.88
N LEU A 562 18.13 -9.22 6.31
CA LEU A 562 17.07 -10.20 6.30
C LEU A 562 15.98 -9.72 5.34
N GLU A 563 15.62 -10.51 4.35
CA GLU A 563 14.56 -10.22 3.40
C GLU A 563 13.56 -11.37 3.42
N HIS A 564 12.29 -11.07 3.68
CA HIS A 564 11.18 -11.99 3.53
C HIS A 564 10.45 -11.66 2.23
N ASN A 565 10.69 -12.45 1.22
CA ASN A 565 10.16 -12.30 -0.13
C ASN A 565 8.81 -13.00 -0.21
N LEU A 566 7.71 -12.24 -0.36
CA LEU A 566 6.35 -12.77 -0.44
C LEU A 566 5.99 -13.17 -1.88
N VAL A 567 6.89 -13.91 -2.50
CA VAL A 567 6.76 -14.50 -3.85
C VAL A 567 7.29 -15.91 -3.83
N SER A 568 6.89 -16.71 -4.84
CA SER A 568 7.42 -18.06 -4.98
C SER A 568 8.95 -18.06 -5.12
N PRO A 569 9.68 -18.89 -4.36
CA PRO A 569 11.06 -19.20 -4.71
C PRO A 569 11.10 -19.89 -6.07
N ASP A 570 12.25 -19.80 -6.79
CA ASP A 570 12.40 -20.55 -8.04
C ASP A 570 12.29 -22.03 -7.75
N GLN A 571 11.31 -22.67 -8.36
CA GLN A 571 11.02 -24.08 -8.13
C GLN A 571 12.12 -24.93 -8.79
N PRO A 572 12.74 -25.85 -8.07
CA PRO A 572 13.75 -26.72 -8.65
C PRO A 572 13.12 -27.79 -9.53
N ALA A 573 13.85 -28.25 -10.54
CA ALA A 573 13.41 -29.40 -11.36
C ALA A 573 13.20 -30.66 -10.52
N TYR A 574 13.97 -30.82 -9.43
CA TYR A 574 13.87 -31.93 -8.48
C TYR A 574 14.04 -31.42 -7.05
N LEU A 575 13.13 -31.81 -6.17
CA LEU A 575 13.27 -31.61 -4.72
C LEU A 575 14.23 -32.70 -4.16
N PRO A 576 14.90 -32.45 -3.02
CA PRO A 576 15.57 -33.50 -2.27
C PRO A 576 14.63 -34.69 -1.95
N ASP A 577 15.11 -35.93 -2.02
CA ASP A 577 14.29 -37.14 -1.88
C ASP A 577 13.42 -37.18 -0.60
N SER A 578 13.86 -36.53 0.48
CA SER A 578 13.14 -36.44 1.75
C SER A 578 12.05 -35.35 1.78
N ILE A 579 11.93 -34.55 0.73
CA ILE A 579 11.01 -33.40 0.66
C ILE A 579 9.84 -33.73 -0.26
N PHE A 580 8.61 -33.51 0.25
CA PHE A 580 7.38 -33.75 -0.48
C PHE A 580 6.87 -32.51 -1.20
N ARG A 581 7.04 -31.32 -0.59
CA ARG A 581 6.59 -30.03 -1.11
C ARG A 581 7.47 -28.92 -0.52
N MET A 582 7.75 -27.89 -1.30
CA MET A 582 8.39 -26.64 -0.88
C MET A 582 7.37 -25.50 -0.96
N SER A 583 7.57 -24.44 -0.16
CA SER A 583 6.77 -23.21 -0.25
C SER A 583 6.75 -22.68 -1.69
N ASP A 584 5.58 -22.25 -2.13
CA ASP A 584 5.32 -21.68 -3.45
C ASP A 584 4.87 -20.21 -3.39
N ASN A 585 4.89 -19.61 -2.19
CA ASN A 585 4.37 -18.27 -1.97
C ASN A 585 5.32 -17.33 -1.22
N HIS A 586 6.37 -17.86 -0.54
CA HIS A 586 7.37 -17.02 0.12
C HIS A 586 8.69 -17.78 0.39
N TYR A 587 9.76 -17.00 0.54
CA TYR A 587 11.09 -17.47 0.95
C TYR A 587 11.87 -16.31 1.60
N TRP A 588 13.02 -16.60 2.17
CA TRP A 588 13.91 -15.58 2.74
C TRP A 588 15.23 -15.53 2.00
N THR A 589 15.75 -14.29 1.86
CA THR A 589 17.17 -14.04 1.51
C THR A 589 17.86 -13.52 2.77
N VAL A 590 18.98 -14.12 3.12
CA VAL A 590 19.81 -13.72 4.25
C VAL A 590 21.21 -13.40 3.75
N ASN A 591 21.68 -12.20 4.03
CA ASN A 591 23.01 -11.76 3.64
C ASN A 591 23.80 -11.34 4.88
N LEU A 592 25.06 -11.79 4.94
CA LEU A 592 26.00 -11.53 6.03
C LEU A 592 27.20 -10.77 5.46
N GLY A 593 27.37 -9.52 5.89
CA GLY A 593 28.52 -8.67 5.56
C GLY A 593 29.51 -8.63 6.71
N TYR A 594 30.71 -9.16 6.50
CA TYR A 594 31.75 -9.24 7.52
C TYR A 594 33.14 -9.15 6.90
N ASN A 595 34.13 -8.81 7.73
CA ASN A 595 35.54 -8.81 7.30
C ASN A 595 36.13 -10.20 7.46
N PRO A 596 36.41 -10.93 6.37
CA PRO A 596 37.04 -12.26 6.45
C PRO A 596 38.44 -12.26 7.09
N ALA A 597 39.11 -11.10 7.06
CA ALA A 597 40.46 -10.95 7.63
C ALA A 597 40.46 -10.61 9.14
N ALA A 598 39.28 -10.37 9.74
CA ALA A 598 39.17 -10.08 11.17
C ALA A 598 39.54 -11.26 12.08
N GLN A 599 39.68 -12.46 11.51
CA GLN A 599 40.10 -13.65 12.22
C GLN A 599 41.61 -13.95 11.99
N THR A 600 42.34 -14.00 13.06
CA THR A 600 43.76 -14.37 13.09
C THR A 600 43.95 -15.89 13.24
N ALA A 601 43.09 -16.73 12.73
CA ALA A 601 43.25 -18.18 12.80
C ALA A 601 44.26 -18.69 11.78
N PRO A 602 45.13 -19.61 12.12
CA PRO A 602 46.18 -20.15 11.22
C PRO A 602 45.66 -20.92 10.00
N GLU A 603 44.36 -21.23 9.95
CA GLU A 603 43.74 -22.10 8.94
C GLU A 603 42.75 -21.41 7.98
N GLY A 604 42.70 -20.06 7.93
CA GLY A 604 41.82 -19.34 7.05
C GLY A 604 40.60 -18.75 7.79
N ALA A 605 39.93 -17.74 7.14
CA ALA A 605 38.79 -17.08 7.74
C ALA A 605 37.60 -18.05 7.86
N THR A 606 37.13 -18.28 9.09
CA THR A 606 35.87 -19.02 9.33
C THR A 606 34.67 -18.05 9.18
N PRO A 607 33.58 -18.49 8.53
CA PRO A 607 32.38 -17.68 8.45
C PRO A 607 31.76 -17.50 9.84
N PRO A 608 30.88 -16.48 10.03
CA PRO A 608 30.16 -16.32 11.27
C PRO A 608 29.36 -17.58 11.62
N GLU A 609 29.49 -18.05 12.87
CA GLU A 609 28.72 -19.17 13.39
C GLU A 609 27.52 -18.67 14.14
N GLY A 610 26.38 -19.37 13.99
CA GLY A 610 25.15 -18.93 14.63
C GLY A 610 23.96 -19.78 14.27
N THR A 611 22.81 -19.26 14.66
CA THR A 611 21.52 -19.90 14.38
C THR A 611 20.61 -18.91 13.68
N ILE A 612 19.72 -19.45 12.84
CA ILE A 612 18.66 -18.70 12.21
C ILE A 612 17.32 -19.35 12.47
N SER A 613 16.28 -18.53 12.73
CA SER A 613 14.94 -18.99 13.02
C SER A 613 13.94 -18.28 12.12
N PHE A 614 13.05 -19.03 11.50
CA PHE A 614 11.98 -18.53 10.65
C PHE A 614 10.63 -18.81 11.29
N ARG A 615 9.74 -17.81 11.29
CA ARG A 615 8.37 -17.96 11.79
C ARG A 615 7.55 -18.74 10.77
N PHE A 616 6.79 -19.74 11.23
CA PHE A 616 5.79 -20.43 10.43
C PHE A 616 4.38 -20.16 10.96
N MET A 617 3.39 -20.12 10.07
CA MET A 617 1.97 -19.89 10.36
C MET A 617 1.11 -20.81 9.48
N ARG A 618 0.55 -21.87 10.06
CA ARG A 618 -0.21 -22.92 9.37
C ARG A 618 -1.62 -23.18 9.91
N GLY A 619 -2.04 -22.44 10.91
CA GLY A 619 -3.25 -22.76 11.68
C GLY A 619 -4.56 -22.31 11.04
N THR A 620 -4.53 -21.38 10.10
CA THR A 620 -5.72 -20.83 9.41
C THR A 620 -5.46 -20.72 7.92
N SER A 621 -6.52 -20.69 7.11
CA SER A 621 -6.43 -20.52 5.65
C SER A 621 -5.73 -19.22 5.22
N THR A 622 -5.60 -18.26 6.14
CA THR A 622 -4.87 -17.00 5.95
C THR A 622 -3.40 -17.07 6.36
N GLY A 623 -2.97 -18.16 7.01
CA GLY A 623 -1.57 -18.36 7.37
C GLY A 623 -0.71 -18.64 6.14
N LEU A 624 0.46 -18.00 6.04
CA LEU A 624 1.37 -18.14 4.89
C LEU A 624 1.73 -19.59 4.56
N ASP A 625 1.86 -20.46 5.57
CA ASP A 625 2.24 -21.86 5.43
C ASP A 625 1.06 -22.83 5.48
N PHE A 626 -0.18 -22.32 5.43
CA PHE A 626 -1.36 -23.17 5.49
C PHE A 626 -1.41 -24.15 4.30
N ALA A 627 -1.29 -23.66 3.07
CA ALA A 627 -1.32 -24.48 1.86
C ALA A 627 -0.13 -25.46 1.81
N LEU A 628 1.07 -25.00 2.16
CA LEU A 628 2.29 -25.82 2.24
C LEU A 628 2.08 -27.04 3.12
N SER A 629 1.47 -26.85 4.29
CA SER A 629 1.40 -27.83 5.37
C SER A 629 0.14 -28.70 5.36
N GLN A 630 -0.76 -28.55 4.36
CA GLN A 630 -1.98 -29.35 4.26
C GLN A 630 -1.69 -30.84 4.16
N GLY A 631 -2.27 -31.64 5.07
CA GLY A 631 -2.10 -33.08 5.13
C GLY A 631 -0.82 -33.55 5.86
N TYR A 632 -0.08 -32.63 6.46
CA TYR A 632 1.16 -32.94 7.19
C TYR A 632 1.13 -32.39 8.63
N GLU A 633 1.85 -33.06 9.52
CA GLU A 633 2.06 -32.60 10.89
C GLU A 633 3.12 -31.48 10.94
N ALA A 634 3.15 -30.73 12.02
CA ALA A 634 4.15 -29.65 12.19
C ALA A 634 5.60 -30.15 12.21
N ASP A 635 5.82 -31.38 12.65
CA ASP A 635 7.14 -32.01 12.70
C ASP A 635 7.66 -32.48 11.32
N ASN A 636 6.77 -32.46 10.30
CA ASN A 636 7.17 -32.63 8.91
C ASN A 636 7.81 -31.37 8.30
N MET A 637 7.65 -30.19 8.94
CA MET A 637 8.21 -28.95 8.43
C MET A 637 9.73 -28.94 8.48
N LYS A 638 10.35 -28.49 7.40
CA LYS A 638 11.79 -28.43 7.18
C LYS A 638 12.23 -27.06 6.69
N ILE A 639 13.48 -26.73 6.90
CA ILE A 639 14.17 -25.62 6.27
C ILE A 639 14.99 -26.15 5.12
N LEU A 640 14.81 -25.54 3.95
CA LEU A 640 15.69 -25.69 2.79
C LEU A 640 16.59 -24.48 2.69
N TYR A 641 17.80 -24.69 2.16
CA TYR A 641 18.79 -23.66 1.89
C TYR A 641 19.43 -23.85 0.54
N ARG A 642 19.78 -22.73 -0.12
CA ARG A 642 20.70 -22.68 -1.26
C ARG A 642 21.54 -21.39 -1.21
N PRO A 643 22.81 -21.41 -1.68
CA PRO A 643 23.66 -20.23 -1.70
C PRO A 643 23.17 -19.12 -2.66
N SER A 644 22.57 -19.50 -3.78
CA SER A 644 22.04 -18.59 -4.81
C SER A 644 20.93 -19.27 -5.61
N ALA A 645 20.24 -18.52 -6.45
CA ALA A 645 19.20 -19.03 -7.34
C ALA A 645 19.71 -20.10 -8.32
N ALA A 646 20.99 -20.08 -8.69
CA ALA A 646 21.62 -21.04 -9.59
C ALA A 646 21.94 -22.41 -8.94
N GLU A 647 21.87 -22.50 -7.61
CA GLU A 647 22.25 -23.70 -6.87
C GLU A 647 21.00 -24.51 -6.44
N PRO A 648 21.16 -25.85 -6.32
CA PRO A 648 20.04 -26.69 -5.87
C PRO A 648 19.73 -26.47 -4.40
N TRP A 649 18.46 -26.62 -4.05
CA TRP A 649 17.99 -26.63 -2.67
C TRP A 649 18.52 -27.87 -1.93
N ARG A 650 18.92 -27.67 -0.68
CA ARG A 650 19.33 -28.76 0.24
C ARG A 650 18.59 -28.64 1.58
N VAL A 651 18.32 -29.75 2.19
CA VAL A 651 17.75 -29.79 3.55
C VAL A 651 18.85 -29.40 4.54
N VAL A 652 18.51 -28.50 5.48
CA VAL A 652 19.38 -28.21 6.64
C VAL A 652 18.73 -28.75 7.91
N HIS A 653 19.57 -29.03 8.92
CA HIS A 653 19.07 -29.47 10.23
C HIS A 653 17.98 -28.50 10.73
N THR A 654 16.84 -29.04 11.12
CA THR A 654 15.68 -28.24 11.50
C THR A 654 15.14 -28.69 12.84
N THR A 655 15.07 -27.78 13.78
CA THR A 655 14.35 -27.94 15.06
C THR A 655 13.15 -27.01 15.07
N ARG A 656 12.08 -27.41 15.76
CA ARG A 656 10.84 -26.66 15.87
C ARG A 656 10.58 -26.21 17.31
N SER A 657 10.05 -25.01 17.46
CA SER A 657 9.55 -24.49 18.74
C SER A 657 8.20 -23.79 18.56
N GLY A 658 7.42 -23.67 19.62
CA GLY A 658 6.09 -23.08 19.59
C GLY A 658 4.98 -24.13 19.41
N SER A 659 3.77 -23.67 19.08
CA SER A 659 2.60 -24.54 18.91
C SER A 659 2.65 -25.29 17.57
N PRO A 660 1.82 -26.35 17.39
CA PRO A 660 1.70 -27.01 16.09
C PRO A 660 1.17 -26.12 14.97
N VAL A 661 0.46 -25.03 15.28
CA VAL A 661 -0.19 -24.15 14.30
C VAL A 661 0.61 -22.88 13.99
N SER A 662 1.48 -22.46 14.92
CA SER A 662 2.34 -21.28 14.75
C SER A 662 3.56 -21.39 15.67
N GLY A 663 4.74 -21.08 15.16
CA GLY A 663 5.97 -21.16 15.92
C GLY A 663 7.17 -20.78 15.07
N TYR A 664 8.32 -21.37 15.40
CA TYR A 664 9.58 -21.12 14.70
C TYR A 664 10.23 -22.42 14.29
N LEU A 665 10.74 -22.45 13.06
CA LEU A 665 11.71 -23.43 12.59
C LEU A 665 13.09 -22.82 12.71
N LYS A 666 14.01 -23.54 13.34
CA LYS A 666 15.36 -23.08 13.63
C LYS A 666 16.39 -24.03 13.06
N THR A 667 17.46 -23.48 12.52
CA THR A 667 18.66 -24.22 12.13
C THR A 667 19.90 -23.61 12.78
N ASP A 668 20.91 -24.42 13.04
CA ASP A 668 22.26 -24.04 13.44
C ASP A 668 23.17 -23.77 12.22
N PHE A 669 22.62 -23.86 11.03
CA PHE A 669 23.31 -23.54 9.78
C PHE A 669 23.04 -22.06 9.41
N LEU A 670 24.00 -21.19 9.69
CA LEU A 670 23.97 -19.77 9.35
C LEU A 670 24.89 -19.49 8.17
N ALA A 671 24.32 -19.07 7.03
CA ALA A 671 25.08 -18.70 5.84
C ALA A 671 24.29 -17.68 5.00
N SER A 672 24.99 -16.86 4.22
CA SER A 672 24.35 -16.04 3.19
C SER A 672 23.73 -16.93 2.12
N GLY A 673 22.51 -16.57 1.66
CA GLY A 673 21.79 -17.32 0.65
C GLY A 673 20.28 -17.29 0.86
N GLN A 674 19.59 -18.18 0.17
CA GLN A 674 18.14 -18.29 0.22
C GLN A 674 17.70 -19.45 1.13
N TYR A 675 16.62 -19.20 1.87
CA TYR A 675 15.98 -20.18 2.76
C TYR A 675 14.48 -20.27 2.42
N ALA A 676 13.95 -21.48 2.39
CA ALA A 676 12.53 -21.72 2.15
C ALA A 676 11.99 -22.76 3.14
N LEU A 677 10.70 -22.68 3.45
CA LEU A 677 10.03 -23.72 4.21
C LEU A 677 9.56 -24.85 3.28
N ALA A 678 9.56 -26.05 3.80
CA ALA A 678 9.14 -27.24 3.08
C ALA A 678 8.45 -28.23 4.04
N VAL A 679 7.79 -29.23 3.48
CA VAL A 679 7.33 -30.42 4.23
C VAL A 679 8.00 -31.67 3.67
N GLY A 680 8.45 -32.53 4.58
CA GLY A 680 9.19 -33.73 4.23
C GLY A 680 9.03 -34.84 5.26
N THR A 681 9.84 -35.87 5.14
CA THR A 681 9.85 -36.96 6.14
C THR A 681 10.17 -36.41 7.53
N PRO A 682 9.47 -36.83 8.61
CA PRO A 682 9.84 -36.47 9.95
C PRO A 682 11.29 -36.86 10.20
N SER A 683 12.04 -36.00 10.89
CA SER A 683 13.39 -36.38 11.32
C SER A 683 13.24 -37.46 12.39
N ALA A 684 13.45 -38.72 12.01
CA ALA A 684 13.74 -39.75 12.99
C ALA A 684 15.11 -39.41 13.55
N SER A 685 15.18 -39.10 14.86
CA SER A 685 16.37 -38.87 15.70
C SER A 685 17.68 -38.59 14.96
N VAL A 686 18.30 -37.49 15.29
CA VAL A 686 19.66 -37.03 14.99
C VAL A 686 20.56 -38.12 14.43
N GLU A 687 20.72 -38.21 13.11
CA GLU A 687 22.01 -38.56 12.51
C GLU A 687 22.75 -37.25 12.24
N GLU A 688 23.75 -36.99 13.01
CA GLU A 688 24.79 -36.02 12.76
C GLU A 688 25.42 -36.35 11.40
N TYR A 689 24.98 -35.68 10.31
CA TYR A 689 25.74 -35.74 9.07
C TYR A 689 27.03 -34.98 9.30
N GLU A 690 28.08 -35.70 9.68
CA GLU A 690 29.42 -35.18 9.65
C GLU A 690 29.66 -34.56 8.27
N ARG A 691 30.07 -33.29 8.25
CA ARG A 691 30.48 -32.60 7.01
C ARG A 691 31.52 -33.46 6.34
N MET A 692 31.23 -34.07 5.19
CA MET A 692 32.18 -34.80 4.40
C MET A 692 33.28 -33.83 3.96
N GLU A 693 34.42 -33.87 4.63
CA GLU A 693 35.57 -33.04 4.29
C GLU A 693 36.19 -33.56 3.00
N VAL A 694 36.43 -32.70 2.01
CA VAL A 694 37.12 -33.02 0.76
C VAL A 694 38.49 -32.35 0.76
N LYS A 695 39.55 -33.12 0.80
CA LYS A 695 40.94 -32.65 0.71
C LYS A 695 41.54 -33.01 -0.64
N LEU A 696 42.31 -32.10 -1.22
CA LEU A 696 42.89 -32.20 -2.54
C LEU A 696 44.40 -32.08 -2.48
N TYR A 697 45.14 -33.10 -3.00
CA TYR A 697 46.59 -33.13 -2.97
C TYR A 697 47.17 -33.63 -4.30
N PRO A 698 48.26 -33.03 -4.80
CA PRO A 698 48.80 -31.74 -4.41
C PRO A 698 47.92 -30.61 -4.92
N ASN A 699 47.86 -29.48 -4.23
CA ASN A 699 47.22 -28.27 -4.73
C ASN A 699 48.20 -27.09 -4.54
N PRO A 700 48.79 -26.55 -5.63
CA PRO A 700 48.49 -26.77 -7.06
C PRO A 700 48.85 -28.16 -7.59
N ALA A 701 48.01 -28.70 -8.48
CA ALA A 701 48.13 -30.02 -9.07
C ALA A 701 48.99 -29.99 -10.34
N GLY A 702 49.85 -31.04 -10.50
CA GLY A 702 50.45 -31.37 -11.76
C GLY A 702 49.50 -32.23 -12.62
N ASP A 703 49.94 -33.41 -13.05
CA ASP A 703 49.15 -34.30 -13.91
C ASP A 703 48.13 -35.16 -13.14
N ARG A 704 48.26 -35.25 -11.83
CA ARG A 704 47.40 -36.05 -10.96
C ARG A 704 46.94 -35.24 -9.76
N LEU A 705 45.74 -35.52 -9.31
CA LEU A 705 45.08 -34.93 -8.15
C LEU A 705 44.48 -36.06 -7.30
N LEU A 706 44.92 -36.20 -6.07
CA LEU A 706 44.31 -37.10 -5.09
C LEU A 706 43.16 -36.36 -4.43
N VAL A 707 41.94 -36.90 -4.52
CA VAL A 707 40.76 -36.47 -3.85
C VAL A 707 40.50 -37.37 -2.65
N ARG A 708 40.56 -36.82 -1.45
CA ARG A 708 40.31 -37.54 -0.20
C ARG A 708 39.05 -37.01 0.45
N VAL A 709 38.16 -37.91 0.85
CA VAL A 709 36.95 -37.57 1.63
C VAL A 709 37.04 -38.15 3.03
N SER A 710 36.43 -37.50 4.01
CA SER A 710 36.46 -37.97 5.41
C SER A 710 35.73 -39.31 5.62
N ASP A 711 34.80 -39.67 4.73
CA ASP A 711 34.05 -40.93 4.77
C ASP A 711 34.82 -42.04 4.02
N SER A 712 35.39 -42.98 4.76
CA SER A 712 36.09 -44.14 4.19
C SER A 712 35.16 -45.14 3.49
N GLY A 713 33.85 -45.11 3.75
CA GLY A 713 32.83 -45.94 3.11
C GLY A 713 32.14 -45.27 1.93
N PHE A 714 32.59 -44.08 1.51
CA PHE A 714 31.94 -43.28 0.48
C PHE A 714 31.72 -44.06 -0.82
N SER A 715 30.51 -43.93 -1.36
CA SER A 715 30.13 -44.42 -2.69
C SER A 715 29.40 -43.38 -3.46
N GLY A 716 29.97 -42.85 -4.53
CA GLY A 716 29.44 -41.76 -5.32
C GLY A 716 30.27 -41.50 -6.58
N HIS A 717 30.36 -40.23 -6.96
CA HIS A 717 31.18 -39.83 -8.10
C HIS A 717 31.87 -38.47 -7.85
N ILE A 718 32.96 -38.27 -8.58
CA ILE A 718 33.74 -37.04 -8.63
C ILE A 718 33.47 -36.37 -9.97
N GLU A 719 33.25 -35.06 -9.94
CA GLU A 719 33.18 -34.20 -11.11
C GLU A 719 34.26 -33.13 -11.03
N ILE A 720 35.00 -32.92 -12.12
CA ILE A 720 35.91 -31.78 -12.30
C ILE A 720 35.15 -30.73 -13.07
N ILE A 721 35.07 -29.51 -12.52
CA ILE A 721 34.28 -28.42 -13.02
C ILE A 721 35.20 -27.22 -13.29
N ASP A 722 34.98 -26.50 -14.40
CA ASP A 722 35.68 -25.25 -14.66
C ASP A 722 34.97 -24.05 -13.92
N THR A 723 35.55 -22.87 -14.06
CA THR A 723 35.02 -21.63 -13.46
C THR A 723 33.67 -21.20 -14.05
N ALA A 724 33.24 -21.78 -15.18
CA ALA A 724 31.92 -21.58 -15.79
C ALA A 724 30.93 -22.73 -15.43
N SER A 725 31.22 -23.49 -14.37
CA SER A 725 30.40 -24.62 -13.87
C SER A 725 30.19 -25.78 -14.88
N ARG A 726 30.98 -25.86 -15.96
CA ARG A 726 30.91 -26.95 -16.92
C ARG A 726 31.64 -28.17 -16.39
N VAL A 727 30.99 -29.34 -16.37
CA VAL A 727 31.61 -30.60 -15.99
C VAL A 727 32.56 -31.06 -17.10
N LEU A 728 33.84 -31.03 -16.81
CA LEU A 728 34.91 -31.42 -17.75
C LEU A 728 35.24 -32.91 -17.65
N LYS A 729 35.04 -33.50 -16.48
CA LYS A 729 35.32 -34.93 -16.24
C LYS A 729 34.42 -35.42 -15.12
N LYS A 730 33.94 -36.66 -15.27
CA LYS A 730 33.15 -37.37 -14.26
C LYS A 730 33.71 -38.75 -14.06
N MET A 731 33.85 -39.20 -12.81
CA MET A 731 34.33 -40.56 -12.49
C MET A 731 33.69 -41.09 -11.21
N ARG A 732 33.48 -42.39 -11.12
CA ARG A 732 32.99 -43.04 -9.92
C ARG A 732 34.07 -43.08 -8.83
N MET A 733 33.66 -42.91 -7.59
CA MET A 733 34.49 -43.00 -6.41
C MET A 733 33.89 -44.04 -5.45
N GLN A 734 34.69 -44.94 -4.96
CA GLN A 734 34.36 -45.88 -3.89
C GLN A 734 35.48 -45.87 -2.87
N GLY A 735 35.14 -45.66 -1.59
CA GLY A 735 36.11 -45.48 -0.51
C GLY A 735 36.56 -44.02 -0.34
N GLY A 736 37.39 -43.76 0.65
CA GLY A 736 37.80 -42.43 1.08
C GLY A 736 38.75 -41.67 0.14
N ASP A 737 39.43 -42.35 -0.80
CA ASP A 737 40.48 -41.78 -1.67
C ASP A 737 40.24 -42.13 -3.14
N ALA A 738 40.43 -41.13 -4.03
CA ALA A 738 40.47 -41.38 -5.47
C ALA A 738 41.51 -40.50 -6.16
N GLU A 739 42.26 -41.09 -7.09
CA GLU A 739 43.23 -40.36 -7.91
C GLU A 739 42.59 -39.94 -9.25
N VAL A 740 42.64 -38.66 -9.53
CA VAL A 740 42.08 -38.06 -10.74
C VAL A 740 43.22 -37.60 -11.65
N ASN A 741 43.29 -38.14 -12.86
CA ASN A 741 44.23 -37.65 -13.87
C ASN A 741 43.69 -36.32 -14.44
N VAL A 742 44.45 -35.22 -14.26
CA VAL A 742 44.16 -33.87 -14.70
C VAL A 742 45.17 -33.34 -15.73
N SER A 743 46.00 -34.21 -16.31
CA SER A 743 47.06 -33.84 -17.26
C SER A 743 46.56 -33.12 -18.52
N ARG A 744 45.29 -33.35 -18.93
CA ARG A 744 44.68 -32.75 -20.10
C ARG A 744 44.00 -31.41 -19.82
N LEU A 745 43.96 -30.95 -18.57
CA LEU A 745 43.40 -29.67 -18.22
C LEU A 745 44.47 -28.59 -18.45
N PRO A 746 44.12 -27.46 -19.10
CA PRO A 746 44.97 -26.28 -19.14
C PRO A 746 45.35 -25.78 -17.74
N ALA A 747 46.44 -25.03 -17.63
CA ALA A 747 46.75 -24.34 -16.38
C ALA A 747 45.63 -23.37 -16.01
N GLY A 748 45.14 -23.41 -14.77
CA GLY A 748 43.99 -22.58 -14.34
C GLY A 748 43.35 -23.07 -13.04
N THR A 749 42.29 -22.42 -12.63
CA THR A 749 41.50 -22.78 -11.46
C THR A 749 40.32 -23.68 -11.84
N TYR A 750 40.15 -24.75 -11.06
CA TYR A 750 39.10 -25.75 -11.23
C TYR A 750 38.50 -26.13 -9.87
N PHE A 751 37.36 -26.80 -9.90
CA PHE A 751 36.69 -27.30 -8.71
C PHE A 751 36.51 -28.84 -8.84
N VAL A 752 36.64 -29.51 -7.71
CA VAL A 752 36.28 -30.92 -7.55
C VAL A 752 34.99 -30.97 -6.79
N ARG A 753 33.94 -31.46 -7.40
CA ARG A 753 32.66 -31.73 -6.74
C ARG A 753 32.53 -33.22 -6.50
N VAL A 754 32.38 -33.61 -5.25
CA VAL A 754 32.17 -35.01 -4.84
C VAL A 754 30.67 -35.15 -4.52
N VAL A 755 30.01 -36.12 -5.14
CA VAL A 755 28.52 -36.31 -5.02
C VAL A 755 28.27 -37.77 -4.64
N GLY A 756 27.55 -37.97 -3.54
CA GLY A 756 27.10 -39.27 -3.03
C GLY A 756 25.66 -39.28 -2.56
N PRO A 757 25.10 -40.42 -2.13
CA PRO A 757 23.73 -40.56 -1.68
C PRO A 757 23.34 -39.65 -0.51
N GLY A 758 24.30 -39.25 0.33
CA GLY A 758 24.12 -38.38 1.48
C GLY A 758 24.43 -36.91 1.22
N GLY A 759 24.61 -36.48 -0.04
CA GLY A 759 24.97 -35.10 -0.39
C GLY A 759 26.33 -35.01 -1.09
N GLY A 760 26.81 -33.79 -1.30
CA GLY A 760 28.08 -33.53 -1.96
C GLY A 760 28.84 -32.37 -1.31
N ASN A 761 30.14 -32.30 -1.59
CA ASN A 761 30.99 -31.16 -1.21
C ASN A 761 31.89 -30.78 -2.40
N THR A 762 32.29 -29.51 -2.44
CA THR A 762 33.11 -28.97 -3.53
C THR A 762 34.38 -28.33 -2.96
N ALA A 763 35.52 -28.67 -3.55
CA ALA A 763 36.83 -28.12 -3.17
C ALA A 763 37.55 -27.55 -4.40
N ARG A 764 38.28 -26.45 -4.24
CA ARG A 764 39.00 -25.76 -5.31
C ARG A 764 40.42 -26.30 -5.42
N PHE A 765 40.91 -26.47 -6.66
CA PHE A 765 42.34 -26.70 -6.93
C PHE A 765 42.85 -25.83 -8.09
N VAL A 766 44.12 -25.61 -8.11
CA VAL A 766 44.85 -24.94 -9.20
C VAL A 766 45.63 -25.98 -9.99
N LYS A 767 45.45 -26.03 -11.31
CA LYS A 767 46.28 -26.83 -12.24
C LYS A 767 47.45 -25.97 -12.69
N LYS A 768 48.68 -26.52 -12.57
CA LYS A 768 49.93 -25.92 -13.07
C LYS A 768 50.07 -26.11 -14.56
#